data_b5e3f801db523f6639207fc3207e0159
#
_entry.id   b5e3f801db523f6639207fc3207e0159
#
_cell.length_a   1.000
_cell.length_b   1.000
_cell.length_c   1.000
_cell.angle_alpha   90.00
_cell.angle_beta   90.00
_cell.angle_gamma   90.00
#
_symmetry.space_group_name_H-M   'P 1'
#
loop_
_entity.id
_entity.type
_entity.pdbx_description
1 polymer ?
#
loop_
_entity_poly.entity_id
_entity_poly.type
_entity_poly.pdbx_seq_one_letter_code
_entity_poly.pdbx_strand_id
1 'polypeptide(L)'
;MIRRRLQKKRIKKALSNETLQQALDRASFQHFQKFDATSKDVPWDQIKEKAKAIKEDCIKHLPELIQQFTKEAQKSGAHVYQASTPKETLGMIEKILQEKKAKNIVKSKSMVSEEIDLNRFLVKKGYRVVETDLGEWIIQLAEERPSHITAPALHKTKEEIAKLLSERLQMNVPPDPKEIVKLARAQLREEFIQADVGISGANLAVAESGTLVIVSNEGNARLVTSLPPVHIAVVTTEKFVDTLEQATSLVKALVLASSGSKMTAYVSFITGASRTTDIEKQLVMGVHGPEELHIIILDNGRLEASKDQDLGKILSCLKCGGCMLVCPVFQSLGGHVYGGPVYPGGVGLLLTALTHSTKKSAEGWDLCSDCKKCEEFCPVGIPTGELILKLKAKKGPKYWEWALSALLRKKNLTYTGIKLLSILQNPWHKDGSLKNLPFSWAKGKSFPAIKWEKPSEQEKKTEGKKIYFFEGCLASLFFPHIREAVFASLTQLGYQVVSPEDRVCCGAPSVHLGQEKDVKKLAKMNRESFEKENPDFILTICPTGNAMLKNTYPCILPELKTWEDKIYDFSEFVVKKGWIPEKQPEKILGDIFYHYPCHYVNELGLREEPIKLLRSIGYNPVIEDEPLTCCGFSGVFAFKNPGLSTHIWGKKEKKVKKKRIETIATDCPGCLFQFKASLENEMGSYAVYHTAELFSRHIRADKSRQYKNKKDRGSLPTVRK
;
A
#
# COMPACT_ATOMS: atom_id res chain seq x y z
N MET A 1 21.12 12.93 14.02
CA MET A 1 20.49 12.56 15.30
C MET A 1 19.22 13.38 15.56
N ILE A 2 19.25 14.70 15.46
CA ILE A 2 18.11 15.63 15.70
C ILE A 2 16.86 15.29 14.89
N ARG A 3 16.97 15.13 13.55
CA ARG A 3 15.83 14.80 12.67
C ARG A 3 15.10 13.52 13.11
N ARG A 4 15.83 12.48 13.50
CA ARG A 4 15.27 11.22 13.97
C ARG A 4 14.52 11.35 15.31
N ARG A 5 14.98 12.24 16.20
CA ARG A 5 14.26 12.60 17.43
C ARG A 5 12.96 13.34 17.14
N LEU A 6 13.00 14.30 16.21
CA LEU A 6 11.81 15.04 15.77
C LEU A 6 10.76 14.12 15.13
N GLN A 7 11.18 13.20 14.27
CA GLN A 7 10.28 12.21 13.67
C GLN A 7 9.61 11.34 14.73
N LYS A 8 10.39 10.81 15.69
CA LYS A 8 9.82 10.03 16.81
C LYS A 8 8.80 10.84 17.63
N LYS A 9 9.08 12.13 17.88
CA LYS A 9 8.14 13.02 18.59
C LYS A 9 6.84 13.21 17.79
N ARG A 10 6.94 13.44 16.47
CA ARG A 10 5.78 13.55 15.57
C ARG A 10 4.95 12.27 15.53
N ILE A 11 5.59 11.11 15.43
CA ILE A 11 4.91 9.80 15.48
C ILE A 11 4.17 9.67 16.82
N LYS A 12 4.84 9.90 17.95
CA LYS A 12 4.19 9.82 19.28
C LYS A 12 2.98 10.73 19.39
N LYS A 13 3.10 12.00 18.92
CA LYS A 13 2.00 12.96 18.92
C LYS A 13 0.82 12.48 18.06
N ALA A 14 1.08 11.93 16.87
CA ALA A 14 0.01 11.43 15.99
C ALA A 14 -0.71 10.22 16.61
N LEU A 15 0.04 9.27 17.20
CA LEU A 15 -0.54 8.07 17.83
C LEU A 15 -1.39 8.40 19.08
N SER A 16 -1.08 9.49 19.80
CA SER A 16 -1.83 9.93 20.99
C SER A 16 -2.93 10.94 20.68
N ASN A 17 -3.10 11.36 19.43
CA ASN A 17 -4.14 12.31 19.04
C ASN A 17 -5.44 11.55 18.68
N GLU A 18 -6.36 11.46 19.63
CA GLU A 18 -7.62 10.73 19.48
C GLU A 18 -8.50 11.29 18.35
N THR A 19 -8.56 12.62 18.20
CA THR A 19 -9.31 13.28 17.12
C THR A 19 -8.80 12.85 15.75
N LEU A 20 -7.47 12.87 15.57
CA LEU A 20 -6.84 12.38 14.33
C LEU A 20 -7.17 10.91 14.08
N GLN A 21 -7.09 10.04 15.11
CA GLN A 21 -7.39 8.62 14.97
C GLN A 21 -8.84 8.38 14.53
N GLN A 22 -9.79 9.08 15.16
CA GLN A 22 -11.21 8.99 14.80
C GLN A 22 -11.48 9.47 13.37
N ALA A 23 -10.83 10.56 12.93
CA ALA A 23 -10.98 11.10 11.58
C ALA A 23 -10.43 10.10 10.53
N LEU A 24 -9.23 9.54 10.76
CA LEU A 24 -8.60 8.57 9.88
C LEU A 24 -9.38 7.24 9.79
N ASP A 25 -9.87 6.74 10.92
CA ASP A 25 -10.66 5.51 10.98
C ASP A 25 -11.99 5.67 10.24
N ARG A 26 -12.68 6.79 10.46
CA ARG A 26 -13.94 7.12 9.76
C ARG A 26 -13.75 7.20 8.24
N ALA A 27 -12.75 7.96 7.81
CA ALA A 27 -12.48 8.15 6.39
C ALA A 27 -12.11 6.83 5.68
N SER A 28 -11.26 6.02 6.29
CA SER A 28 -10.86 4.73 5.75
C SER A 28 -12.04 3.75 5.69
N PHE A 29 -12.86 3.71 6.73
CA PHE A 29 -14.03 2.84 6.78
C PHE A 29 -15.08 3.24 5.74
N GLN A 30 -15.42 4.53 5.64
CA GLN A 30 -16.41 5.02 4.67
C GLN A 30 -15.95 4.80 3.22
N HIS A 31 -14.67 5.05 2.94
CA HIS A 31 -14.11 4.78 1.62
C HIS A 31 -14.21 3.29 1.27
N PHE A 32 -13.82 2.43 2.20
CA PHE A 32 -13.87 0.99 1.98
C PHE A 32 -15.30 0.51 1.74
N GLN A 33 -16.27 0.93 2.56
CA GLN A 33 -17.68 0.52 2.38
C GLN A 33 -18.22 0.90 0.99
N LYS A 34 -17.95 2.13 0.54
CA LYS A 34 -18.36 2.58 -0.78
C LYS A 34 -17.67 1.81 -1.90
N PHE A 35 -16.36 1.60 -1.76
CA PHE A 35 -15.58 0.86 -2.74
C PHE A 35 -16.04 -0.60 -2.83
N ASP A 36 -16.22 -1.29 -1.71
CA ASP A 36 -16.67 -2.69 -1.66
C ASP A 36 -18.06 -2.85 -2.28
N ALA A 37 -18.99 -1.96 -1.96
CA ALA A 37 -20.32 -1.98 -2.55
C ALA A 37 -20.28 -1.80 -4.08
N THR A 38 -19.48 -0.83 -4.57
CA THR A 38 -19.42 -0.50 -6.00
C THR A 38 -18.59 -1.51 -6.80
N SER A 39 -17.50 -2.01 -6.23
CA SER A 39 -16.58 -2.94 -6.93
C SER A 39 -17.22 -4.31 -7.23
N LYS A 40 -18.26 -4.70 -6.50
CA LYS A 40 -19.06 -5.90 -6.78
C LYS A 40 -19.92 -5.76 -8.05
N ASP A 41 -20.29 -4.52 -8.43
CA ASP A 41 -21.14 -4.23 -9.57
C ASP A 41 -20.34 -3.89 -10.84
N VAL A 42 -19.01 -3.84 -10.78
CA VAL A 42 -18.14 -3.49 -11.90
C VAL A 42 -16.99 -4.47 -12.02
N PRO A 43 -16.49 -4.76 -13.24
CA PRO A 43 -15.35 -5.68 -13.42
C PRO A 43 -14.02 -4.99 -13.02
N TRP A 44 -13.81 -4.82 -11.72
CA TRP A 44 -12.69 -4.04 -11.18
C TRP A 44 -11.33 -4.52 -11.67
N ASP A 45 -11.10 -5.83 -11.73
CA ASP A 45 -9.81 -6.37 -12.18
C ASP A 45 -9.53 -6.06 -13.65
N GLN A 46 -10.53 -6.13 -14.52
CA GLN A 46 -10.39 -5.72 -15.92
C GLN A 46 -10.13 -4.21 -16.06
N ILE A 47 -10.76 -3.40 -15.22
CA ILE A 47 -10.51 -1.94 -15.18
C ILE A 47 -9.06 -1.68 -14.77
N LYS A 48 -8.53 -2.39 -13.77
CA LYS A 48 -7.12 -2.29 -13.34
C LYS A 48 -6.16 -2.68 -14.46
N GLU A 49 -6.38 -3.83 -15.08
CA GLU A 49 -5.54 -4.32 -16.16
C GLU A 49 -5.49 -3.32 -17.32
N LYS A 50 -6.66 -2.83 -17.77
CA LYS A 50 -6.73 -1.83 -18.84
C LYS A 50 -6.03 -0.52 -18.44
N ALA A 51 -6.27 -0.02 -17.24
CA ALA A 51 -5.64 1.22 -16.76
C ALA A 51 -4.11 1.10 -16.62
N LYS A 52 -3.64 -0.06 -16.14
CA LYS A 52 -2.21 -0.37 -16.05
C LYS A 52 -1.56 -0.41 -17.43
N ALA A 53 -2.14 -1.15 -18.37
CA ALA A 53 -1.63 -1.27 -19.74
C ALA A 53 -1.55 0.10 -20.45
N ILE A 54 -2.60 0.93 -20.35
CA ILE A 54 -2.60 2.29 -20.90
C ILE A 54 -1.47 3.11 -20.32
N LYS A 55 -1.30 3.11 -18.99
CA LYS A 55 -0.26 3.93 -18.36
C LYS A 55 1.15 3.46 -18.67
N GLU A 56 1.39 2.16 -18.72
CA GLU A 56 2.68 1.58 -19.09
C GLU A 56 3.06 1.92 -20.53
N ASP A 57 2.11 1.91 -21.45
CA ASP A 57 2.32 2.28 -22.83
C ASP A 57 2.59 3.79 -22.98
N CYS A 58 1.74 4.65 -22.41
CA CYS A 58 1.92 6.10 -22.48
C CYS A 58 3.27 6.57 -21.90
N ILE A 59 3.74 5.93 -20.81
CA ILE A 59 5.03 6.31 -20.20
C ILE A 59 6.21 6.03 -21.15
N LYS A 60 6.13 5.01 -21.98
CA LYS A 60 7.18 4.70 -22.96
C LYS A 60 7.26 5.75 -24.08
N HIS A 61 6.13 6.42 -24.39
CA HIS A 61 5.99 7.35 -25.53
C HIS A 61 5.74 8.79 -25.07
N LEU A 62 6.16 9.17 -23.84
CA LEU A 62 5.92 10.52 -23.30
C LEU A 62 6.42 11.66 -24.20
N PRO A 63 7.62 11.62 -24.77
CA PRO A 63 8.12 12.70 -25.64
C PRO A 63 7.22 12.92 -26.85
N GLU A 64 6.80 11.85 -27.52
CA GLU A 64 5.94 11.87 -28.72
C GLU A 64 4.54 12.41 -28.37
N LEU A 65 3.96 11.94 -27.27
CA LEU A 65 2.65 12.39 -26.78
C LEU A 65 2.67 13.88 -26.42
N ILE A 66 3.72 14.37 -25.78
CA ILE A 66 3.90 15.78 -25.42
C ILE A 66 4.00 16.64 -26.70
N GLN A 67 4.76 16.20 -27.70
CA GLN A 67 4.91 16.90 -28.95
C GLN A 67 3.57 16.99 -29.73
N GLN A 68 2.86 15.87 -29.83
CA GLN A 68 1.55 15.80 -30.48
C GLN A 68 0.55 16.68 -29.75
N PHE A 69 0.43 16.56 -28.43
CA PHE A 69 -0.44 17.41 -27.61
C PHE A 69 -0.16 18.90 -27.84
N THR A 70 1.11 19.29 -27.80
CA THR A 70 1.50 20.70 -27.98
C THR A 70 0.99 21.25 -29.32
N LYS A 71 1.18 20.49 -30.40
CA LYS A 71 0.74 20.86 -31.74
C LYS A 71 -0.79 21.00 -31.81
N GLU A 72 -1.53 20.03 -31.29
CA GLU A 72 -3.00 20.03 -31.37
C GLU A 72 -3.64 21.08 -30.43
N ALA A 73 -3.07 21.29 -29.24
CA ALA A 73 -3.54 22.34 -28.34
C ALA A 73 -3.31 23.75 -28.91
N GLN A 74 -2.15 24.00 -29.56
CA GLN A 74 -1.88 25.26 -30.27
C GLN A 74 -2.81 25.49 -31.44
N LYS A 75 -3.13 24.47 -32.24
CA LYS A 75 -4.16 24.56 -33.32
C LYS A 75 -5.54 24.94 -32.76
N SER A 76 -5.81 24.50 -31.51
CA SER A 76 -7.07 24.82 -30.83
C SER A 76 -7.07 26.21 -30.16
N GLY A 77 -6.03 27.03 -30.36
CA GLY A 77 -5.90 28.39 -29.85
C GLY A 77 -5.35 28.46 -28.40
N ALA A 78 -4.77 27.40 -27.86
CA ALA A 78 -4.10 27.47 -26.57
C ALA A 78 -2.63 27.93 -26.70
N HIS A 79 -2.17 28.68 -25.70
CA HIS A 79 -0.74 29.00 -25.55
C HIS A 79 -0.05 27.92 -24.75
N VAL A 80 0.89 27.17 -25.35
CA VAL A 80 1.56 26.05 -24.72
C VAL A 80 3.02 26.37 -24.42
N TYR A 81 3.41 26.13 -23.18
CA TYR A 81 4.77 26.35 -22.67
C TYR A 81 5.33 25.05 -22.07
N GLN A 82 6.63 24.88 -22.12
CA GLN A 82 7.33 23.76 -21.48
C GLN A 82 8.30 24.30 -20.44
N ALA A 83 8.30 23.69 -19.25
CA ALA A 83 9.16 24.05 -18.13
C ALA A 83 9.86 22.79 -17.60
N SER A 84 11.17 22.86 -17.45
CA SER A 84 11.98 21.78 -16.89
C SER A 84 11.95 21.77 -15.36
N THR A 85 11.69 22.93 -14.74
CA THR A 85 11.79 23.12 -13.29
C THR A 85 10.61 23.87 -12.69
N PRO A 86 10.32 23.70 -11.40
CA PRO A 86 9.35 24.52 -10.64
C PRO A 86 9.61 26.03 -10.78
N LYS A 87 10.88 26.45 -10.77
CA LYS A 87 11.26 27.86 -10.87
C LYS A 87 10.87 28.48 -12.23
N GLU A 88 11.09 27.75 -13.31
CA GLU A 88 10.66 28.16 -14.65
C GLU A 88 9.15 28.26 -14.75
N THR A 89 8.43 27.27 -14.23
CA THR A 89 6.95 27.27 -14.18
C THR A 89 6.43 28.50 -13.45
N LEU A 90 6.97 28.81 -12.27
CA LEU A 90 6.58 29.98 -11.48
C LEU A 90 6.87 31.28 -12.22
N GLY A 91 8.01 31.38 -12.90
CA GLY A 91 8.36 32.56 -13.71
C GLY A 91 7.43 32.77 -14.91
N MET A 92 7.01 31.69 -15.57
CA MET A 92 6.05 31.75 -16.68
C MET A 92 4.66 32.21 -16.17
N ILE A 93 4.19 31.66 -15.05
CA ILE A 93 2.92 32.09 -14.43
C ILE A 93 3.00 33.56 -14.07
N GLU A 94 4.05 34.03 -13.39
CA GLU A 94 4.22 35.41 -12.99
C GLU A 94 4.20 36.36 -14.21
N LYS A 95 4.87 35.99 -15.30
CA LYS A 95 4.89 36.77 -16.54
C LYS A 95 3.48 36.92 -17.13
N ILE A 96 2.70 35.84 -17.22
CA ILE A 96 1.31 35.88 -17.71
C ILE A 96 0.46 36.80 -16.82
N LEU A 97 0.59 36.66 -15.49
CA LEU A 97 -0.17 37.48 -14.54
C LEU A 97 0.16 38.98 -14.67
N GLN A 98 1.42 39.32 -14.89
CA GLN A 98 1.87 40.70 -15.10
C GLN A 98 1.35 41.28 -16.42
N GLU A 99 1.42 40.52 -17.51
CA GLU A 99 0.89 40.91 -18.83
C GLU A 99 -0.62 41.18 -18.76
N LYS A 100 -1.36 40.36 -18.00
CA LYS A 100 -2.81 40.52 -17.79
C LYS A 100 -3.18 41.52 -16.69
N LYS A 101 -2.21 42.10 -16.00
CA LYS A 101 -2.42 43.03 -14.87
C LYS A 101 -3.31 42.41 -13.77
N ALA A 102 -3.26 41.10 -13.62
CA ALA A 102 -4.09 40.34 -12.70
C ALA A 102 -3.76 40.68 -11.24
N LYS A 103 -4.79 40.67 -10.38
CA LYS A 103 -4.67 40.86 -8.92
C LYS A 103 -5.34 39.73 -8.16
N ASN A 104 -6.50 39.28 -8.61
CA ASN A 104 -7.33 38.27 -7.98
C ASN A 104 -7.24 36.95 -8.73
N ILE A 105 -6.81 35.91 -8.04
CA ILE A 105 -6.58 34.59 -8.62
C ILE A 105 -7.42 33.58 -7.86
N VAL A 106 -8.24 32.81 -8.58
CA VAL A 106 -8.90 31.61 -8.05
C VAL A 106 -8.18 30.35 -8.50
N LYS A 107 -8.04 29.40 -7.62
CA LYS A 107 -7.31 28.16 -7.91
C LYS A 107 -8.18 26.93 -7.61
N SER A 108 -8.23 26.00 -8.55
CA SER A 108 -8.75 24.67 -8.25
C SER A 108 -7.65 23.81 -7.62
N LYS A 109 -8.08 22.84 -6.81
CA LYS A 109 -7.18 21.88 -6.17
C LYS A 109 -6.25 21.23 -7.19
N SER A 110 -4.96 21.30 -6.94
CA SER A 110 -3.94 20.70 -7.80
C SER A 110 -2.69 20.32 -7.03
N MET A 111 -2.32 19.03 -7.10
CA MET A 111 -1.07 18.58 -6.45
C MET A 111 0.18 19.13 -7.13
N VAL A 112 0.12 19.53 -8.39
CA VAL A 112 1.28 20.15 -9.06
C VAL A 112 1.49 21.58 -8.55
N SER A 113 0.44 22.33 -8.22
CA SER A 113 0.57 23.66 -7.61
C SER A 113 1.19 23.58 -6.20
N GLU A 114 0.88 22.50 -5.45
CA GLU A 114 1.55 22.22 -4.16
C GLU A 114 3.03 21.84 -4.36
N GLU A 115 3.32 21.07 -5.42
CA GLU A 115 4.69 20.65 -5.75
C GLU A 115 5.62 21.84 -6.03
N ILE A 116 5.11 22.88 -6.69
CA ILE A 116 5.86 24.09 -7.02
C ILE A 116 5.75 25.21 -5.95
N ASP A 117 5.02 24.97 -4.84
CA ASP A 117 4.75 25.95 -3.77
C ASP A 117 4.11 27.26 -4.30
N LEU A 118 3.14 27.09 -5.25
CA LEU A 118 2.55 28.19 -6.01
C LEU A 118 1.88 29.25 -5.11
N ASN A 119 1.05 28.85 -4.16
CA ASN A 119 0.31 29.79 -3.30
C ASN A 119 1.27 30.70 -2.53
N ARG A 120 2.30 30.12 -1.92
CA ARG A 120 3.29 30.88 -1.17
C ARG A 120 4.09 31.84 -2.07
N PHE A 121 4.42 31.41 -3.29
CA PHE A 121 5.09 32.25 -4.27
C PHE A 121 4.23 33.45 -4.64
N LEU A 122 2.98 33.26 -5.04
CA LEU A 122 2.07 34.31 -5.48
C LEU A 122 1.73 35.32 -4.37
N VAL A 123 1.43 34.81 -3.15
CA VAL A 123 1.19 35.69 -1.98
C VAL A 123 2.40 36.56 -1.68
N LYS A 124 3.63 36.04 -1.76
CA LYS A 124 4.86 36.84 -1.60
C LYS A 124 5.03 37.92 -2.66
N LYS A 125 4.45 37.71 -3.85
CA LYS A 125 4.46 38.69 -4.96
C LYS A 125 3.31 39.70 -4.88
N GLY A 126 2.46 39.62 -3.88
CA GLY A 126 1.34 40.53 -3.65
C GLY A 126 0.03 40.19 -4.35
N TYR A 127 -0.07 39.00 -4.94
CA TYR A 127 -1.32 38.53 -5.53
C TYR A 127 -2.27 37.99 -4.45
N ARG A 128 -3.59 38.22 -4.64
CA ARG A 128 -4.64 37.56 -3.87
C ARG A 128 -4.94 36.20 -4.49
N VAL A 129 -4.72 35.12 -3.76
CA VAL A 129 -4.91 33.75 -4.21
C VAL A 129 -5.90 33.05 -3.31
N VAL A 130 -7.00 32.52 -3.88
CA VAL A 130 -8.06 31.83 -3.15
C VAL A 130 -8.22 30.40 -3.66
N GLU A 131 -8.07 29.43 -2.76
CA GLU A 131 -8.43 28.04 -3.02
C GLU A 131 -9.95 27.89 -3.07
N THR A 132 -10.44 27.12 -4.05
CA THR A 132 -11.88 27.00 -4.28
C THR A 132 -12.47 25.64 -4.00
N ASP A 133 -11.62 24.61 -3.81
CA ASP A 133 -12.03 23.33 -3.25
C ASP A 133 -12.28 23.50 -1.74
N LEU A 134 -13.39 23.01 -1.22
CA LEU A 134 -13.76 23.20 0.19
C LEU A 134 -12.66 22.73 1.14
N GLY A 135 -12.08 21.57 0.89
CA GLY A 135 -11.01 21.02 1.71
C GLY A 135 -9.73 21.85 1.63
N GLU A 136 -9.33 22.29 0.43
CA GLU A 136 -8.15 23.16 0.26
C GLU A 136 -8.37 24.56 0.84
N TRP A 137 -9.57 25.13 0.71
CA TRP A 137 -9.92 26.40 1.32
C TRP A 137 -9.81 26.36 2.87
N ILE A 138 -10.32 25.28 3.48
CA ILE A 138 -10.16 25.04 4.93
C ILE A 138 -8.68 24.95 5.31
N ILE A 139 -7.86 24.23 4.52
CA ILE A 139 -6.42 24.07 4.77
C ILE A 139 -5.68 25.39 4.56
N GLN A 140 -6.05 26.19 3.57
CA GLN A 140 -5.51 27.53 3.35
C GLN A 140 -5.79 28.43 4.55
N LEU A 141 -7.03 28.47 5.05
CA LEU A 141 -7.40 29.23 6.26
C LEU A 141 -6.69 28.73 7.53
N ALA A 142 -6.39 27.43 7.61
CA ALA A 142 -5.63 26.84 8.70
C ALA A 142 -4.12 27.07 8.59
N GLU A 143 -3.62 27.58 7.48
CA GLU A 143 -2.19 27.73 7.18
C GLU A 143 -1.43 26.38 7.29
N GLU A 144 -2.13 25.31 6.95
CA GLU A 144 -1.60 23.95 6.97
C GLU A 144 -1.32 23.46 5.54
N ARG A 145 -0.74 22.27 5.43
CA ARG A 145 -0.61 21.56 4.16
C ARG A 145 -1.64 20.43 4.08
N PRO A 146 -2.03 20.00 2.87
CA PRO A 146 -2.93 18.87 2.68
C PRO A 146 -2.44 17.61 3.38
N SER A 147 -3.34 16.90 4.06
CA SER A 147 -3.02 15.61 4.72
C SER A 147 -3.29 14.39 3.84
N HIS A 148 -4.03 14.58 2.75
CA HIS A 148 -4.38 13.53 1.78
C HIS A 148 -4.48 14.13 0.37
N ILE A 149 -4.15 13.37 -0.66
CA ILE A 149 -4.13 13.85 -2.06
C ILE A 149 -5.51 14.34 -2.53
N THR A 150 -6.59 13.64 -2.21
CA THR A 150 -7.95 13.96 -2.68
C THR A 150 -8.86 14.54 -1.59
N ALA A 151 -8.52 14.39 -0.32
CA ALA A 151 -9.25 14.90 0.83
C ALA A 151 -8.33 15.68 1.77
N PRO A 152 -7.95 16.92 1.44
CA PRO A 152 -6.88 17.67 2.13
C PRO A 152 -7.12 17.87 3.62
N ALA A 153 -8.35 18.13 4.02
CA ALA A 153 -8.76 18.35 5.41
C ALA A 153 -9.19 17.08 6.16
N LEU A 154 -8.87 15.88 5.65
CA LEU A 154 -9.29 14.58 6.19
C LEU A 154 -8.94 14.38 7.68
N HIS A 155 -7.92 15.04 8.17
CA HIS A 155 -7.44 15.00 9.56
C HIS A 155 -8.21 15.88 10.54
N LYS A 156 -9.15 16.71 10.05
CA LYS A 156 -9.97 17.62 10.88
C LYS A 156 -11.38 17.06 11.09
N THR A 157 -11.94 17.37 12.26
CA THR A 157 -13.35 17.12 12.53
C THR A 157 -14.21 18.34 12.15
N LYS A 158 -15.53 18.15 12.06
CA LYS A 158 -16.46 19.26 11.78
C LYS A 158 -16.43 20.33 12.88
N GLU A 159 -16.17 19.94 14.13
CA GLU A 159 -16.02 20.83 15.27
C GLU A 159 -14.76 21.71 15.13
N GLU A 160 -13.63 21.12 14.76
CA GLU A 160 -12.38 21.85 14.50
C GLU A 160 -12.51 22.79 13.29
N ILE A 161 -13.23 22.36 12.24
CA ILE A 161 -13.50 23.20 11.06
C ILE A 161 -14.40 24.38 11.43
N ALA A 162 -15.51 24.14 12.14
CA ALA A 162 -16.42 25.19 12.56
C ALA A 162 -15.72 26.23 13.45
N LYS A 163 -14.90 25.80 14.40
CA LYS A 163 -14.07 26.69 15.24
C LYS A 163 -13.11 27.54 14.41
N LEU A 164 -12.36 26.90 13.46
CA LEU A 164 -11.44 27.62 12.57
C LEU A 164 -12.17 28.68 11.75
N LEU A 165 -13.31 28.33 11.15
CA LEU A 165 -14.10 29.28 10.35
C LEU A 165 -14.66 30.41 11.21
N SER A 166 -15.13 30.13 12.44
CA SER A 166 -15.60 31.14 13.35
C SER A 166 -14.52 32.16 13.69
N GLU A 167 -13.31 31.68 13.96
CA GLU A 167 -12.16 32.55 14.30
C GLU A 167 -11.68 33.38 13.10
N ARG A 168 -11.58 32.77 11.91
CA ARG A 168 -11.05 33.43 10.70
C ARG A 168 -12.04 34.40 10.06
N LEU A 169 -13.34 34.11 10.13
CA LEU A 169 -14.39 34.91 9.52
C LEU A 169 -15.10 35.82 10.53
N GLN A 170 -14.72 35.77 11.81
CA GLN A 170 -15.28 36.57 12.92
C GLN A 170 -16.82 36.45 13.01
N MET A 171 -17.34 35.22 12.86
CA MET A 171 -18.75 34.91 12.91
C MET A 171 -18.99 33.57 13.60
N ASN A 172 -20.17 33.34 14.16
CA ASN A 172 -20.50 32.06 14.77
C ASN A 172 -20.88 31.03 13.71
N VAL A 173 -20.07 29.98 13.56
CA VAL A 173 -20.28 28.88 12.61
C VAL A 173 -20.62 27.60 13.37
N PRO A 174 -21.82 27.05 13.23
CA PRO A 174 -22.17 25.77 13.88
C PRO A 174 -21.41 24.59 13.28
N PRO A 175 -21.10 23.54 14.08
CA PRO A 175 -20.40 22.35 13.60
C PRO A 175 -21.34 21.39 12.80
N ASP A 176 -22.08 21.98 11.87
CA ASP A 176 -22.96 21.27 10.94
C ASP A 176 -22.39 21.32 9.53
N PRO A 177 -22.18 20.15 8.84
CA PRO A 177 -21.63 20.14 7.50
C PRO A 177 -22.43 20.93 6.47
N LYS A 178 -23.77 21.03 6.60
CA LYS A 178 -24.62 21.78 5.67
C LYS A 178 -24.40 23.28 5.82
N GLU A 179 -24.33 23.79 7.05
CA GLU A 179 -24.08 25.20 7.32
C GLU A 179 -22.65 25.61 6.94
N ILE A 180 -21.66 24.73 7.16
CA ILE A 180 -20.27 24.94 6.70
C ILE A 180 -20.22 25.06 5.17
N VAL A 181 -20.90 24.17 4.45
CA VAL A 181 -20.94 24.20 2.97
C VAL A 181 -21.66 25.43 2.46
N LYS A 182 -22.79 25.84 3.09
CA LYS A 182 -23.55 27.04 2.74
C LYS A 182 -22.70 28.29 2.90
N LEU A 183 -21.97 28.40 4.01
CA LEU A 183 -21.04 29.50 4.27
C LEU A 183 -19.92 29.55 3.23
N ALA A 184 -19.23 28.42 2.99
CA ALA A 184 -18.16 28.33 2.01
C ALA A 184 -18.66 28.73 0.61
N ARG A 185 -19.86 28.29 0.22
CA ARG A 185 -20.48 28.68 -1.05
C ARG A 185 -20.70 30.19 -1.15
N ALA A 186 -21.21 30.83 -0.08
CA ALA A 186 -21.44 32.27 -0.06
C ALA A 186 -20.12 33.05 -0.18
N GLN A 187 -19.10 32.66 0.58
CA GLN A 187 -17.80 33.31 0.54
C GLN A 187 -17.08 33.13 -0.82
N LEU A 188 -17.06 31.92 -1.35
CA LEU A 188 -16.33 31.63 -2.59
C LEU A 188 -17.05 32.12 -3.85
N ARG A 189 -18.36 32.35 -3.79
CA ARG A 189 -19.12 32.79 -4.98
C ARG A 189 -18.60 34.10 -5.53
N GLU A 190 -18.37 35.07 -4.67
CA GLU A 190 -17.85 36.38 -5.05
C GLU A 190 -16.43 36.30 -5.59
N GLU A 191 -15.59 35.43 -4.98
CA GLU A 191 -14.21 35.23 -5.42
C GLU A 191 -14.14 34.71 -6.89
N PHE A 192 -15.06 33.83 -7.28
CA PHE A 192 -15.14 33.34 -8.68
C PHE A 192 -15.52 34.47 -9.65
N ILE A 193 -16.43 35.38 -9.26
CA ILE A 193 -16.93 36.46 -10.11
C ILE A 193 -15.87 37.55 -10.29
N GLN A 194 -15.11 37.84 -9.26
CA GLN A 194 -14.10 38.91 -9.27
C GLN A 194 -12.72 38.43 -9.73
N ALA A 195 -12.57 37.16 -10.11
CA ALA A 195 -11.27 36.62 -10.49
C ALA A 195 -10.79 37.09 -11.87
N ASP A 196 -9.57 37.61 -11.91
CA ASP A 196 -8.88 37.97 -13.15
C ASP A 196 -8.34 36.73 -13.89
N VAL A 197 -7.86 35.74 -13.09
CA VAL A 197 -7.25 34.52 -13.61
C VAL A 197 -7.70 33.30 -12.81
N GLY A 198 -8.02 32.24 -13.52
CA GLY A 198 -8.25 30.93 -12.97
C GLY A 198 -7.05 30.01 -13.18
N ILE A 199 -6.51 29.40 -12.09
CA ILE A 199 -5.42 28.45 -12.21
C ILE A 199 -5.90 27.05 -11.85
N SER A 200 -5.63 26.08 -12.75
CA SER A 200 -5.96 24.69 -12.53
C SER A 200 -4.77 23.75 -12.76
N GLY A 201 -4.89 22.52 -12.28
CA GLY A 201 -4.16 21.39 -12.83
C GLY A 201 -5.00 20.65 -13.84
N ALA A 202 -4.48 19.54 -14.37
CA ALA A 202 -5.27 18.57 -15.11
C ALA A 202 -5.06 17.16 -14.54
N ASN A 203 -6.08 16.30 -14.62
CA ASN A 203 -5.93 14.90 -14.29
C ASN A 203 -5.21 14.15 -15.40
N LEU A 204 -5.57 14.46 -16.67
CA LEU A 204 -4.96 13.90 -17.88
C LEU A 204 -4.86 14.97 -18.96
N ALA A 205 -3.98 14.73 -19.95
CA ALA A 205 -3.82 15.53 -21.17
C ALA A 205 -3.84 14.59 -22.37
N VAL A 206 -4.78 14.77 -23.30
CA VAL A 206 -5.03 13.89 -24.45
C VAL A 206 -4.27 14.40 -25.67
N ALA A 207 -3.33 13.60 -26.18
CA ALA A 207 -2.42 14.01 -27.23
C ALA A 207 -3.09 14.20 -28.58
N GLU A 208 -4.00 13.31 -28.97
CA GLU A 208 -4.69 13.34 -30.27
C GLU A 208 -5.48 14.64 -30.54
N SER A 209 -5.92 15.33 -29.49
CA SER A 209 -6.81 16.49 -29.61
C SER A 209 -6.33 17.74 -28.86
N GLY A 210 -5.22 17.68 -28.13
CA GLY A 210 -4.75 18.78 -27.30
C GLY A 210 -5.71 19.12 -26.14
N THR A 211 -6.43 18.13 -25.62
CA THR A 211 -7.50 18.30 -24.64
C THR A 211 -7.01 18.07 -23.22
N LEU A 212 -7.33 18.98 -22.30
CA LEU A 212 -7.16 18.79 -20.87
C LEU A 212 -8.40 18.11 -20.27
N VAL A 213 -8.17 17.12 -19.38
CA VAL A 213 -9.25 16.42 -18.66
C VAL A 213 -9.17 16.76 -17.17
N ILE A 214 -10.25 17.32 -16.61
CA ILE A 214 -10.34 17.72 -15.21
C ILE A 214 -11.55 17.02 -14.57
N VAL A 215 -11.29 16.34 -13.45
CA VAL A 215 -12.28 15.58 -12.68
C VAL A 215 -12.61 16.37 -11.41
N SER A 216 -13.90 16.61 -11.14
CA SER A 216 -14.37 17.33 -9.95
C SER A 216 -15.72 16.81 -9.48
N ASN A 217 -15.98 16.83 -8.16
CA ASN A 217 -17.31 16.55 -7.59
C ASN A 217 -18.04 17.82 -7.18
N GLU A 218 -17.34 18.90 -6.83
CA GLU A 218 -17.92 20.12 -6.27
C GLU A 218 -18.37 21.12 -7.34
N GLY A 219 -17.85 21.02 -8.56
CA GLY A 219 -18.10 21.98 -9.61
C GLY A 219 -17.18 23.22 -9.57
N ASN A 220 -16.40 23.38 -8.51
CA ASN A 220 -15.44 24.49 -8.34
C ASN A 220 -14.44 24.57 -9.49
N ALA A 221 -13.90 23.44 -9.95
CA ALA A 221 -12.95 23.40 -11.04
C ALA A 221 -13.57 23.94 -12.35
N ARG A 222 -14.87 23.68 -12.62
CA ARG A 222 -15.58 24.28 -13.76
C ARG A 222 -15.63 25.79 -13.66
N LEU A 223 -15.96 26.32 -12.48
CA LEU A 223 -16.03 27.78 -12.28
C LEU A 223 -14.64 28.42 -12.46
N VAL A 224 -13.58 27.82 -11.89
CA VAL A 224 -12.20 28.29 -12.06
C VAL A 224 -11.78 28.33 -13.53
N THR A 225 -12.17 27.35 -14.32
CA THR A 225 -11.75 27.22 -15.71
C THR A 225 -12.69 27.91 -16.72
N SER A 226 -13.81 28.48 -16.25
CA SER A 226 -14.82 29.05 -17.15
C SER A 226 -15.17 30.51 -16.84
N LEU A 227 -15.14 30.98 -15.59
CA LEU A 227 -15.55 32.35 -15.26
C LEU A 227 -14.45 33.40 -15.49
N PRO A 228 -13.18 33.18 -15.08
CA PRO A 228 -12.13 34.15 -15.31
C PRO A 228 -11.81 34.29 -16.80
N PRO A 229 -11.43 35.49 -17.28
CA PRO A 229 -11.10 35.72 -18.67
C PRO A 229 -9.82 35.01 -19.14
N VAL A 230 -8.96 34.63 -18.19
CA VAL A 230 -7.72 33.89 -18.45
C VAL A 230 -7.67 32.60 -17.64
N HIS A 231 -7.43 31.47 -18.30
CA HIS A 231 -7.22 30.18 -17.65
C HIS A 231 -5.76 29.74 -17.81
N ILE A 232 -5.06 29.49 -16.70
CA ILE A 232 -3.73 28.88 -16.67
C ILE A 232 -3.83 27.46 -16.16
N ALA A 233 -3.47 26.47 -16.97
CA ALA A 233 -3.43 25.06 -16.60
C ALA A 233 -1.98 24.59 -16.44
N VAL A 234 -1.63 24.04 -15.27
CA VAL A 234 -0.31 23.43 -15.05
C VAL A 234 -0.45 21.92 -15.07
N VAL A 235 0.21 21.24 -16.00
CA VAL A 235 0.14 19.80 -16.19
C VAL A 235 1.54 19.18 -16.16
N THR A 236 1.69 18.03 -15.50
CA THR A 236 2.98 17.31 -15.45
C THR A 236 3.07 16.24 -16.52
N THR A 237 4.29 15.98 -17.01
CA THR A 237 4.54 15.13 -18.19
C THR A 237 3.98 13.71 -18.09
N GLU A 238 3.88 13.12 -16.89
CA GLU A 238 3.31 11.78 -16.67
C GLU A 238 1.78 11.69 -16.86
N LYS A 239 1.10 12.81 -17.12
CA LYS A 239 -0.36 12.83 -17.27
C LYS A 239 -0.84 12.70 -18.71
N PHE A 240 0.07 12.64 -19.65
CA PHE A 240 -0.25 12.52 -21.05
C PHE A 240 -0.74 11.13 -21.40
N VAL A 241 -1.76 11.09 -22.25
CA VAL A 241 -2.37 9.87 -22.83
C VAL A 241 -2.61 10.13 -24.32
N ASP A 242 -2.65 9.07 -25.10
CA ASP A 242 -2.78 9.18 -26.54
C ASP A 242 -4.20 9.63 -26.95
N THR A 243 -5.23 8.86 -26.57
CA THR A 243 -6.60 9.03 -27.06
C THR A 243 -7.61 9.41 -25.96
N LEU A 244 -8.76 9.95 -26.38
CA LEU A 244 -9.87 10.25 -25.49
C LEU A 244 -10.46 8.99 -24.85
N GLU A 245 -10.44 7.86 -25.57
CA GLU A 245 -10.90 6.57 -25.04
C GLU A 245 -9.98 6.10 -23.88
N GLN A 246 -8.68 6.23 -24.05
CA GLN A 246 -7.73 5.95 -22.96
C GLN A 246 -7.98 6.86 -21.76
N ALA A 247 -8.19 8.15 -21.98
CA ALA A 247 -8.48 9.11 -20.91
C ALA A 247 -9.75 8.73 -20.14
N THR A 248 -10.86 8.40 -20.82
CA THR A 248 -12.11 8.00 -20.17
C THR A 248 -11.97 6.70 -19.38
N SER A 249 -11.17 5.74 -19.88
CA SER A 249 -10.85 4.50 -19.17
C SER A 249 -10.08 4.77 -17.87
N LEU A 250 -9.10 5.68 -17.91
CA LEU A 250 -8.33 6.09 -16.72
C LEU A 250 -9.18 6.92 -15.73
N VAL A 251 -10.09 7.77 -16.20
CA VAL A 251 -11.03 8.50 -15.34
C VAL A 251 -11.90 7.52 -14.55
N LYS A 252 -12.43 6.47 -15.20
CA LYS A 252 -13.21 5.42 -14.52
C LYS A 252 -12.41 4.76 -13.40
N ALA A 253 -11.16 4.36 -13.68
CA ALA A 253 -10.25 3.76 -12.68
C ALA A 253 -9.91 4.73 -11.54
N LEU A 254 -9.63 6.01 -11.88
CA LEU A 254 -9.35 7.07 -10.92
C LEU A 254 -10.52 7.28 -9.95
N VAL A 255 -11.74 7.45 -10.47
CA VAL A 255 -12.94 7.78 -9.68
C VAL A 255 -13.28 6.64 -8.74
N LEU A 256 -13.28 5.41 -9.22
CA LEU A 256 -13.57 4.24 -8.42
C LEU A 256 -12.56 4.08 -7.28
N ALA A 257 -11.26 4.21 -7.57
CA ALA A 257 -10.20 4.08 -6.57
C ALA A 257 -10.18 5.27 -5.57
N SER A 258 -10.59 6.46 -5.95
CA SER A 258 -10.54 7.65 -5.08
C SER A 258 -11.76 7.81 -4.17
N SER A 259 -12.95 7.57 -4.70
CA SER A 259 -14.22 7.84 -3.99
C SER A 259 -15.11 6.62 -3.79
N GLY A 260 -14.77 5.47 -4.39
CA GLY A 260 -15.61 4.29 -4.39
C GLY A 260 -16.89 4.47 -5.22
N SER A 261 -16.93 5.40 -6.17
CA SER A 261 -18.10 5.69 -6.99
C SER A 261 -17.91 5.20 -8.42
N LYS A 262 -18.99 4.82 -9.10
CA LYS A 262 -18.95 4.41 -10.53
C LYS A 262 -18.55 5.57 -11.45
N MET A 263 -18.90 6.82 -11.07
CA MET A 263 -18.58 8.04 -11.81
C MET A 263 -18.51 9.24 -10.85
N THR A 264 -17.87 10.32 -11.31
CA THR A 264 -17.82 11.62 -10.63
C THR A 264 -18.97 12.52 -11.09
N ALA A 265 -19.24 13.62 -10.35
CA ALA A 265 -20.28 14.58 -10.72
C ALA A 265 -19.91 15.32 -12.01
N TYR A 266 -18.65 15.67 -12.20
CA TYR A 266 -18.19 16.45 -13.35
C TYR A 266 -16.89 15.92 -13.93
N VAL A 267 -16.84 15.78 -15.25
CA VAL A 267 -15.62 15.61 -16.05
C VAL A 267 -15.61 16.69 -17.10
N SER A 268 -14.63 17.58 -17.07
CA SER A 268 -14.47 18.64 -18.05
C SER A 268 -13.40 18.26 -19.06
N PHE A 269 -13.74 18.28 -20.34
CA PHE A 269 -12.83 18.14 -21.47
C PHE A 269 -12.67 19.53 -22.09
N ILE A 270 -11.45 20.10 -21.98
CA ILE A 270 -11.15 21.48 -22.36
C ILE A 270 -10.18 21.47 -23.54
N THR A 271 -10.68 21.89 -24.72
CA THR A 271 -9.92 21.91 -25.98
C THR A 271 -9.83 23.34 -26.49
N GLY A 272 -8.78 24.05 -26.04
CA GLY A 272 -8.61 25.48 -26.36
C GLY A 272 -9.44 26.42 -25.47
N ALA A 273 -9.38 27.72 -25.76
CA ALA A 273 -10.16 28.74 -25.09
C ALA A 273 -11.63 28.75 -25.57
N SER A 274 -12.49 29.47 -24.82
CA SER A 274 -13.91 29.62 -25.22
C SER A 274 -14.04 30.34 -26.55
N ARG A 275 -14.91 29.84 -27.45
CA ARG A 275 -15.08 30.41 -28.79
C ARG A 275 -16.47 30.13 -29.36
N THR A 276 -16.91 31.02 -30.25
CA THR A 276 -18.11 30.84 -31.07
C THR A 276 -17.85 31.23 -32.51
N THR A 277 -18.67 30.72 -33.42
CA THR A 277 -18.71 31.10 -34.84
C THR A 277 -20.11 31.48 -35.27
N ASP A 278 -21.01 31.81 -34.34
CA ASP A 278 -22.44 32.06 -34.62
C ASP A 278 -22.69 33.44 -35.24
N ILE A 279 -21.69 34.35 -35.15
CA ILE A 279 -21.79 35.67 -35.75
C ILE A 279 -21.02 35.64 -37.09
N GLU A 280 -21.76 35.63 -38.17
CA GLU A 280 -21.25 35.67 -39.58
C GLU A 280 -20.16 34.60 -39.86
N LYS A 281 -20.19 33.49 -39.11
CA LYS A 281 -19.14 32.43 -39.11
C LYS A 281 -17.72 32.92 -38.80
N GLN A 282 -17.60 34.09 -38.18
CA GLN A 282 -16.33 34.60 -37.71
C GLN A 282 -16.00 34.00 -36.33
N LEU A 283 -14.73 33.57 -36.16
CA LEU A 283 -14.27 33.02 -34.89
C LEU A 283 -14.10 34.15 -33.86
N VAL A 284 -14.90 34.13 -32.81
CA VAL A 284 -14.84 35.07 -31.70
C VAL A 284 -14.49 34.32 -30.40
N MET A 285 -13.52 34.84 -29.65
CA MET A 285 -13.06 34.24 -28.40
C MET A 285 -13.80 34.82 -27.19
N GLY A 286 -13.95 34.03 -26.09
CA GLY A 286 -14.36 34.53 -24.79
C GLY A 286 -15.88 34.75 -24.59
N VAL A 287 -16.77 34.00 -25.20
CA VAL A 287 -18.24 34.23 -25.09
C VAL A 287 -18.73 33.98 -23.66
N HIS A 288 -18.57 32.77 -23.12
CA HIS A 288 -19.00 32.37 -21.78
C HIS A 288 -17.89 31.69 -20.98
N GLY A 289 -16.66 31.72 -21.47
CA GLY A 289 -15.47 31.12 -20.87
C GLY A 289 -14.26 31.97 -21.15
N PRO A 290 -13.05 31.48 -20.79
CA PRO A 290 -11.83 32.25 -20.92
C PRO A 290 -11.50 32.60 -22.36
N GLU A 291 -11.07 33.85 -22.57
CA GLU A 291 -10.55 34.34 -23.85
C GLU A 291 -9.21 33.66 -24.18
N GLU A 292 -8.42 33.38 -23.16
CA GLU A 292 -7.10 32.78 -23.32
C GLU A 292 -6.94 31.55 -22.42
N LEU A 293 -6.36 30.50 -23.02
CA LEU A 293 -5.92 29.30 -22.31
C LEU A 293 -4.40 29.19 -22.42
N HIS A 294 -3.73 29.23 -21.27
CA HIS A 294 -2.28 29.00 -21.15
C HIS A 294 -2.03 27.63 -20.51
N ILE A 295 -1.28 26.77 -21.19
CA ILE A 295 -0.94 25.43 -20.70
C ILE A 295 0.56 25.38 -20.44
N ILE A 296 0.95 25.11 -19.19
CA ILE A 296 2.35 24.97 -18.79
C ILE A 296 2.62 23.50 -18.49
N ILE A 297 3.47 22.86 -19.29
CA ILE A 297 3.88 21.47 -19.15
C ILE A 297 5.13 21.43 -18.29
N LEU A 298 5.04 20.86 -17.09
CA LEU A 298 6.16 20.73 -16.14
C LEU A 298 6.75 19.32 -16.18
N ASP A 299 8.06 19.22 -16.46
CA ASP A 299 8.78 17.94 -16.35
C ASP A 299 9.22 17.62 -14.92
N ASN A 300 10.01 18.45 -14.29
CA ASN A 300 10.58 18.26 -12.95
C ASN A 300 11.18 16.86 -12.74
N GLY A 301 11.95 16.37 -13.72
CA GLY A 301 12.71 15.11 -13.67
C GLY A 301 11.93 13.85 -14.06
N ARG A 302 10.70 13.99 -14.55
CA ARG A 302 9.83 12.84 -14.91
C ARG A 302 10.25 12.15 -16.19
N LEU A 303 10.70 12.91 -17.20
CA LEU A 303 11.19 12.34 -18.45
C LEU A 303 12.49 11.54 -18.26
N GLU A 304 13.34 11.95 -17.33
CA GLU A 304 14.51 11.15 -16.98
C GLU A 304 14.11 9.90 -16.18
N ALA A 305 13.18 10.05 -15.24
CA ALA A 305 12.66 8.92 -14.47
C ALA A 305 11.93 7.87 -15.32
N SER A 306 11.31 8.26 -16.45
CA SER A 306 10.63 7.30 -17.34
C SER A 306 11.60 6.28 -17.96
N LYS A 307 12.89 6.60 -18.04
CA LYS A 307 13.96 5.71 -18.52
C LYS A 307 14.43 4.73 -17.45
N ASP A 308 14.19 5.00 -16.16
CA ASP A 308 14.56 4.11 -15.05
C ASP A 308 13.48 3.03 -14.87
N GLN A 309 13.85 1.75 -14.97
CA GLN A 309 12.94 0.61 -14.88
C GLN A 309 12.15 0.54 -13.55
N ASP A 310 12.68 1.10 -12.47
CA ASP A 310 12.06 1.12 -11.16
C ASP A 310 11.27 2.42 -10.92
N LEU A 311 11.95 3.59 -11.03
CA LEU A 311 11.31 4.88 -10.78
C LEU A 311 10.26 5.23 -11.82
N GLY A 312 10.41 4.77 -13.05
CA GLY A 312 9.43 4.95 -14.13
C GLY A 312 8.05 4.41 -13.76
N LYS A 313 7.96 3.32 -12.98
CA LYS A 313 6.68 2.74 -12.52
C LYS A 313 5.84 3.72 -11.70
N ILE A 314 6.46 4.67 -10.97
CA ILE A 314 5.73 5.66 -10.18
C ILE A 314 4.98 6.69 -11.05
N LEU A 315 5.43 6.90 -12.28
CA LEU A 315 4.79 7.81 -13.24
C LEU A 315 3.40 7.31 -13.67
N SER A 316 3.10 6.03 -13.48
CA SER A 316 1.75 5.48 -13.68
C SER A 316 0.73 6.02 -12.69
N CYS A 317 1.15 6.67 -11.59
CA CYS A 317 0.28 7.09 -10.50
C CYS A 317 -0.81 8.07 -10.97
N LEU A 318 -2.08 7.67 -10.84
CA LEU A 318 -3.25 8.51 -11.13
C LEU A 318 -3.53 9.56 -10.04
N LYS A 319 -2.80 9.54 -8.94
CA LYS A 319 -2.99 10.41 -7.76
C LYS A 319 -4.39 10.32 -7.14
N CYS A 320 -5.01 9.14 -7.21
CA CYS A 320 -6.35 8.87 -6.66
C CYS A 320 -6.42 8.88 -5.12
N GLY A 321 -5.30 8.68 -4.44
CA GLY A 321 -5.23 8.68 -2.97
C GLY A 321 -5.71 7.40 -2.27
N GLY A 322 -6.36 6.47 -2.96
CA GLY A 322 -6.95 5.26 -2.35
C GLY A 322 -5.94 4.38 -1.61
N CYS A 323 -4.71 4.29 -2.11
CA CYS A 323 -3.63 3.53 -1.46
C CYS A 323 -3.30 4.02 -0.03
N MET A 324 -3.60 5.27 0.31
CA MET A 324 -3.41 5.81 1.66
C MET A 324 -4.49 5.31 2.61
N LEU A 325 -5.75 5.28 2.14
CA LEU A 325 -6.89 4.88 2.96
C LEU A 325 -6.90 3.38 3.31
N VAL A 326 -6.21 2.54 2.52
CA VAL A 326 -6.01 1.13 2.84
C VAL A 326 -4.72 0.83 3.61
N CYS A 327 -3.80 1.80 3.73
CA CYS A 327 -2.50 1.62 4.36
C CYS A 327 -2.58 1.67 5.90
N PRO A 328 -2.17 0.61 6.63
CA PRO A 328 -2.24 0.60 8.10
C PRO A 328 -1.35 1.67 8.76
N VAL A 329 -0.26 2.04 8.11
CA VAL A 329 0.64 3.11 8.59
C VAL A 329 0.01 4.48 8.42
N PHE A 330 -0.60 4.75 7.26
CA PHE A 330 -1.30 6.01 7.02
C PHE A 330 -2.52 6.16 7.95
N GLN A 331 -3.30 5.10 8.13
CA GLN A 331 -4.43 5.04 9.06
C GLN A 331 -4.05 5.29 10.52
N SER A 332 -2.76 5.13 10.86
CA SER A 332 -2.25 5.37 12.21
C SER A 332 -1.57 6.73 12.38
N LEU A 333 -0.95 7.26 11.34
CA LEU A 333 -0.09 8.45 11.44
C LEU A 333 -0.62 9.67 10.68
N GLY A 334 -1.49 9.48 9.69
CA GLY A 334 -1.92 10.53 8.76
C GLY A 334 -0.81 11.03 7.84
N GLY A 335 -1.19 11.86 6.87
CA GLY A 335 -0.28 12.34 5.83
C GLY A 335 0.76 13.35 6.29
N HIS A 336 0.53 14.05 7.38
CA HIS A 336 1.50 15.00 7.94
C HIS A 336 2.74 14.30 8.53
N VAL A 337 2.63 13.02 8.90
CA VAL A 337 3.72 12.25 9.51
C VAL A 337 4.26 11.19 8.56
N TYR A 338 3.39 10.55 7.77
CA TYR A 338 3.76 9.51 6.82
C TYR A 338 3.60 10.01 5.38
N GLY A 339 4.73 10.28 4.73
CA GLY A 339 4.83 10.80 3.36
C GLY A 339 5.97 11.80 3.21
N GLY A 340 5.98 12.49 2.08
CA GLY A 340 6.90 13.57 1.77
C GLY A 340 6.40 14.95 2.20
N PRO A 341 7.11 16.01 1.81
CA PRO A 341 6.70 17.39 2.11
C PRO A 341 5.43 17.82 1.39
N VAL A 342 5.15 17.27 0.23
CA VAL A 342 3.98 17.59 -0.61
C VAL A 342 3.03 16.39 -0.70
N TYR A 343 3.56 15.26 -1.09
CA TYR A 343 2.77 14.05 -1.33
C TYR A 343 2.73 13.16 -0.08
N PRO A 344 1.55 12.91 0.51
CA PRO A 344 1.40 12.02 1.66
C PRO A 344 1.43 10.53 1.28
N GLY A 345 1.56 9.67 2.29
CA GLY A 345 1.53 8.20 2.15
C GLY A 345 2.81 7.57 1.59
N GLY A 346 2.79 6.26 1.39
CA GLY A 346 3.92 5.51 0.82
C GLY A 346 4.26 5.94 -0.61
N VAL A 347 3.25 6.11 -1.47
CA VAL A 347 3.40 6.65 -2.81
C VAL A 347 4.00 8.06 -2.79
N GLY A 348 3.69 8.85 -1.78
CA GLY A 348 4.24 10.19 -1.58
C GLY A 348 5.73 10.19 -1.29
N LEU A 349 6.25 9.14 -0.64
CA LEU A 349 7.69 8.97 -0.47
C LEU A 349 8.39 8.78 -1.83
N LEU A 350 7.82 7.99 -2.71
CA LEU A 350 8.35 7.75 -4.06
C LEU A 350 8.31 9.03 -4.91
N LEU A 351 7.17 9.71 -4.94
CA LEU A 351 7.02 10.99 -5.63
C LEU A 351 7.99 12.04 -5.09
N THR A 352 8.24 12.07 -3.77
CA THR A 352 9.23 12.98 -3.16
C THR A 352 10.66 12.64 -3.58
N ALA A 353 10.99 11.35 -3.74
CA ALA A 353 12.32 10.95 -4.25
C ALA A 353 12.54 11.45 -5.67
N LEU A 354 11.49 11.44 -6.48
CA LEU A 354 11.49 11.91 -7.86
C LEU A 354 11.57 13.44 -7.95
N THR A 355 10.62 14.14 -7.32
CA THR A 355 10.38 15.58 -7.59
C THR A 355 11.13 16.53 -6.68
N HIS A 356 11.65 16.05 -5.53
CA HIS A 356 12.32 16.90 -4.56
C HIS A 356 13.70 16.38 -4.16
N SER A 357 13.73 15.26 -3.42
CA SER A 357 14.99 14.75 -2.87
C SER A 357 14.83 13.37 -2.27
N THR A 358 15.68 12.45 -2.68
CA THR A 358 15.83 11.12 -2.07
C THR A 358 16.13 11.21 -0.56
N LYS A 359 16.86 12.25 -0.12
CA LYS A 359 17.16 12.47 1.30
C LYS A 359 15.91 12.79 2.12
N LYS A 360 14.99 13.61 1.61
CA LYS A 360 13.71 13.92 2.26
C LYS A 360 12.78 12.69 2.26
N SER A 361 12.72 11.98 1.14
CA SER A 361 11.95 10.73 0.99
C SER A 361 12.40 9.67 2.01
N ALA A 362 13.70 9.51 2.21
CA ALA A 362 14.29 8.50 3.08
C ALA A 362 13.90 8.61 4.56
N GLU A 363 13.34 9.74 4.99
CA GLU A 363 12.87 9.92 6.36
C GLU A 363 11.68 8.99 6.68
N GLY A 364 10.86 8.65 5.68
CA GLY A 364 9.67 7.80 5.84
C GLY A 364 9.83 6.32 5.48
N TRP A 365 10.95 5.89 4.86
CA TRP A 365 11.08 4.54 4.33
C TRP A 365 11.00 3.43 5.40
N ASP A 366 11.53 3.68 6.61
CA ASP A 366 11.46 2.73 7.72
C ASP A 366 10.02 2.58 8.31
N LEU A 367 9.07 3.42 7.88
CA LEU A 367 7.66 3.35 8.28
C LEU A 367 6.82 2.44 7.37
N CYS A 368 7.30 2.10 6.17
CA CYS A 368 6.60 1.14 5.32
C CYS A 368 6.72 -0.28 5.90
N SER A 369 5.59 -0.95 6.07
CA SER A 369 5.52 -2.34 6.56
C SER A 369 5.60 -3.37 5.44
N ASP A 370 5.64 -2.95 4.19
CA ASP A 370 5.65 -3.80 2.98
C ASP A 370 4.54 -4.87 2.96
N CYS A 371 3.35 -4.51 3.42
CA CYS A 371 2.20 -5.43 3.48
C CYS A 371 1.48 -5.62 2.14
N LYS A 372 1.94 -5.02 1.06
CA LYS A 372 1.41 -5.07 -0.32
C LYS A 372 -0.03 -4.58 -0.50
N LYS A 373 -0.76 -4.19 0.54
CA LYS A 373 -2.17 -3.80 0.44
C LYS A 373 -2.41 -2.58 -0.48
N CYS A 374 -1.48 -1.62 -0.49
CA CYS A 374 -1.56 -0.47 -1.38
C CYS A 374 -1.32 -0.84 -2.86
N GLU A 375 -0.56 -1.89 -3.13
CA GLU A 375 -0.29 -2.42 -4.46
C GLU A 375 -1.49 -3.20 -4.99
N GLU A 376 -2.04 -4.09 -4.19
CA GLU A 376 -3.25 -4.86 -4.49
C GLU A 376 -4.43 -3.95 -4.80
N PHE A 377 -4.61 -2.87 -4.03
CA PHE A 377 -5.66 -1.88 -4.23
C PHE A 377 -5.41 -0.94 -5.43
N CYS A 378 -4.15 -0.77 -5.87
CA CYS A 378 -3.79 0.26 -6.84
C CYS A 378 -4.42 0.00 -8.22
N PRO A 379 -5.16 0.98 -8.81
CA PRO A 379 -5.78 0.82 -10.12
C PRO A 379 -4.77 0.61 -11.27
N VAL A 380 -3.50 0.91 -11.04
CA VAL A 380 -2.41 0.76 -12.02
C VAL A 380 -1.25 -0.09 -11.48
N GLY A 381 -1.46 -0.80 -10.38
CA GLY A 381 -0.53 -1.81 -9.85
C GLY A 381 0.86 -1.30 -9.46
N ILE A 382 0.99 -0.11 -8.83
CA ILE A 382 2.30 0.42 -8.44
C ILE A 382 2.85 -0.38 -7.26
N PRO A 383 4.03 -1.03 -7.38
CA PRO A 383 4.64 -1.84 -6.33
C PRO A 383 5.34 -0.93 -5.29
N THR A 384 4.54 -0.15 -4.56
CA THR A 384 5.01 0.92 -3.66
C THR A 384 6.01 0.41 -2.62
N GLY A 385 5.74 -0.74 -1.99
CA GLY A 385 6.62 -1.32 -0.98
C GLY A 385 7.97 -1.73 -1.59
N GLU A 386 7.95 -2.45 -2.70
CA GLU A 386 9.15 -2.88 -3.44
C GLU A 386 10.02 -1.68 -3.87
N LEU A 387 9.40 -0.65 -4.45
CA LEU A 387 10.13 0.55 -4.88
C LEU A 387 10.78 1.30 -3.71
N ILE A 388 10.10 1.38 -2.55
CA ILE A 388 10.71 1.95 -1.34
C ILE A 388 11.91 1.12 -0.90
N LEU A 389 11.84 -0.21 -0.93
CA LEU A 389 12.95 -1.10 -0.57
C LEU A 389 14.10 -0.99 -1.55
N LYS A 390 13.84 -0.87 -2.85
CA LYS A 390 14.87 -0.61 -3.88
C LYS A 390 15.58 0.74 -3.69
N LEU A 391 14.83 1.82 -3.40
CA LEU A 391 15.43 3.12 -3.06
C LEU A 391 16.31 3.02 -1.79
N LYS A 392 15.88 2.22 -0.82
CA LYS A 392 16.64 1.96 0.39
C LYS A 392 17.92 1.18 0.11
N ALA A 393 17.88 0.18 -0.79
CA ALA A 393 19.04 -0.57 -1.24
C ALA A 393 20.03 0.32 -1.99
N LYS A 394 19.57 1.18 -2.90
CA LYS A 394 20.41 2.18 -3.61
C LYS A 394 21.14 3.13 -2.64
N LYS A 395 20.50 3.50 -1.52
CA LYS A 395 21.13 4.34 -0.48
C LYS A 395 22.17 3.59 0.36
N GLY A 396 22.05 2.29 0.47
CA GLY A 396 22.87 1.43 1.33
C GLY A 396 22.41 1.39 2.79
N PRO A 397 22.80 0.32 3.50
CA PRO A 397 22.39 0.06 4.88
C PRO A 397 23.17 0.91 5.89
N LYS A 398 22.61 1.04 7.09
CA LYS A 398 23.35 1.49 8.28
C LYS A 398 24.26 0.37 8.78
N TYR A 399 25.34 0.71 9.49
CA TYR A 399 26.30 -0.26 9.97
C TYR A 399 25.67 -1.45 10.74
N TRP A 400 24.75 -1.17 11.68
CA TRP A 400 24.07 -2.23 12.43
C TRP A 400 23.11 -3.08 11.56
N GLU A 401 22.51 -2.49 10.51
CA GLU A 401 21.66 -3.20 9.53
C GLU A 401 22.52 -4.15 8.70
N TRP A 402 23.70 -3.70 8.31
CA TRP A 402 24.70 -4.52 7.64
C TRP A 402 25.17 -5.68 8.55
N ALA A 403 25.51 -5.38 9.83
CA ALA A 403 25.96 -6.38 10.76
C ALA A 403 24.89 -7.46 11.02
N LEU A 404 23.62 -7.05 11.15
CA LEU A 404 22.49 -7.99 11.32
C LEU A 404 22.32 -8.87 10.09
N SER A 405 22.35 -8.29 8.88
CA SER A 405 22.24 -9.07 7.64
C SER A 405 23.41 -10.02 7.45
N ALA A 406 24.63 -9.58 7.79
CA ALA A 406 25.83 -10.42 7.76
C ALA A 406 25.74 -11.60 8.72
N LEU A 407 25.15 -11.40 9.91
CA LEU A 407 24.89 -12.48 10.87
C LEU A 407 23.91 -13.51 10.28
N LEU A 408 22.82 -13.08 9.67
CA LEU A 408 21.81 -13.96 9.05
C LEU A 408 22.37 -14.82 7.91
N ARG A 409 23.46 -14.41 7.27
CA ARG A 409 24.16 -15.21 6.22
C ARG A 409 25.03 -16.31 6.77
N LYS A 410 25.58 -16.12 7.99
CA LYS A 410 26.51 -17.07 8.60
C LYS A 410 25.78 -18.00 9.55
N LYS A 411 25.32 -19.14 9.03
CA LYS A 411 24.56 -20.14 9.76
C LYS A 411 25.15 -20.44 11.15
N ASN A 412 26.43 -20.79 11.23
CA ASN A 412 27.07 -21.16 12.49
C ASN A 412 27.05 -20.01 13.49
N LEU A 413 27.29 -18.76 13.06
CA LEU A 413 27.23 -17.59 13.93
C LEU A 413 25.79 -17.31 14.36
N THR A 414 24.82 -17.48 13.46
CA THR A 414 23.40 -17.34 13.79
C THR A 414 23.00 -18.36 14.83
N TYR A 415 23.36 -19.62 14.67
CA TYR A 415 23.08 -20.69 15.62
C TYR A 415 23.76 -20.45 16.98
N THR A 416 25.04 -20.07 17.00
CA THR A 416 25.75 -19.75 18.22
C THR A 416 25.13 -18.53 18.93
N GLY A 417 24.79 -17.50 18.19
CA GLY A 417 24.11 -16.32 18.72
C GLY A 417 22.75 -16.63 19.32
N ILE A 418 21.96 -17.49 18.65
CA ILE A 418 20.64 -17.93 19.12
C ILE A 418 20.79 -18.78 20.40
N LYS A 419 21.73 -19.71 20.44
CA LYS A 419 22.02 -20.52 21.62
C LYS A 419 22.42 -19.62 22.79
N LEU A 420 23.26 -18.61 22.57
CA LEU A 420 23.61 -17.63 23.57
C LEU A 420 22.40 -16.83 24.06
N LEU A 421 21.57 -16.36 23.15
CA LEU A 421 20.33 -15.63 23.47
C LEU A 421 19.33 -16.50 24.23
N SER A 422 19.23 -17.80 23.91
CA SER A 422 18.36 -18.73 24.64
C SER A 422 18.80 -18.96 26.09
N ILE A 423 20.11 -18.80 26.39
CA ILE A 423 20.64 -18.83 27.75
C ILE A 423 20.43 -17.46 28.42
N LEU A 424 20.78 -16.38 27.75
CA LEU A 424 20.70 -15.02 28.30
C LEU A 424 19.25 -14.56 28.58
N GLN A 425 18.23 -15.22 28.01
CA GLN A 425 16.82 -14.91 28.29
C GLN A 425 16.32 -15.38 29.64
N ASN A 426 17.07 -16.30 30.35
CA ASN A 426 16.61 -16.95 31.58
C ASN A 426 16.12 -15.99 32.67
N PRO A 427 16.71 -14.79 32.90
CA PRO A 427 16.19 -13.85 33.91
C PRO A 427 14.77 -13.35 33.66
N TRP A 428 14.32 -13.39 32.39
CA TRP A 428 12.98 -12.93 31.97
C TRP A 428 12.07 -14.09 31.57
N HIS A 429 12.58 -15.33 31.58
CA HIS A 429 11.82 -16.52 31.19
C HIS A 429 10.90 -16.96 32.33
N LYS A 430 9.58 -17.00 32.03
CA LYS A 430 8.56 -17.47 32.96
C LYS A 430 7.46 -18.18 32.17
N ASP A 431 7.16 -19.43 32.54
CA ASP A 431 6.09 -20.24 31.95
C ASP A 431 6.16 -20.31 30.39
N GLY A 432 7.33 -20.53 29.81
CA GLY A 432 7.53 -20.64 28.37
C GLY A 432 7.52 -19.30 27.61
N SER A 433 7.44 -18.19 28.32
CA SER A 433 7.40 -16.84 27.74
C SER A 433 8.42 -15.91 28.40
N LEU A 434 8.78 -14.83 27.71
CA LEU A 434 9.63 -13.75 28.20
C LEU A 434 8.75 -12.61 28.72
N LYS A 435 8.76 -12.39 30.03
CA LYS A 435 7.99 -11.34 30.71
C LYS A 435 8.92 -10.28 31.25
N ASN A 436 8.42 -9.05 31.39
CA ASN A 436 9.15 -7.92 32.02
C ASN A 436 10.51 -7.62 31.38
N LEU A 437 10.62 -7.74 30.07
CA LEU A 437 11.83 -7.35 29.34
C LEU A 437 12.16 -5.86 29.62
N PRO A 438 13.45 -5.50 29.74
CA PRO A 438 13.89 -4.15 30.15
C PRO A 438 13.71 -3.10 29.06
N PHE A 439 12.83 -3.35 28.09
CA PHE A 439 12.58 -2.46 26.96
C PHE A 439 11.20 -1.82 27.09
N SER A 440 11.12 -0.51 26.95
CA SER A 440 9.85 0.25 27.06
C SER A 440 8.75 -0.24 26.12
N TRP A 441 9.12 -0.75 24.95
CA TRP A 441 8.18 -1.29 23.94
C TRP A 441 7.65 -2.70 24.28
N ALA A 442 8.32 -3.38 25.19
CA ALA A 442 7.95 -4.73 25.67
C ALA A 442 7.09 -4.70 26.94
N LYS A 443 6.90 -3.51 27.53
CA LYS A 443 6.13 -3.35 28.77
C LYS A 443 4.70 -3.85 28.60
N GLY A 444 4.27 -4.75 29.47
CA GLY A 444 2.92 -5.34 29.44
C GLY A 444 2.73 -6.44 28.37
N LYS A 445 3.80 -6.85 27.68
CA LYS A 445 3.74 -7.95 26.69
C LYS A 445 4.51 -9.16 27.20
N SER A 446 4.08 -10.35 26.77
CA SER A 446 4.75 -11.63 27.01
C SER A 446 5.16 -12.22 25.68
N PHE A 447 6.43 -12.27 25.41
CA PHE A 447 6.93 -12.79 24.15
C PHE A 447 7.20 -14.29 24.26
N PRO A 448 6.94 -15.09 23.21
CA PRO A 448 7.40 -16.47 23.17
C PRO A 448 8.89 -16.57 23.46
N ALA A 449 9.28 -17.50 24.32
CA ALA A 449 10.70 -17.73 24.60
C ALA A 449 11.39 -18.39 23.40
N ILE A 450 12.68 -18.09 23.22
CA ILE A 450 13.51 -18.76 22.22
C ILE A 450 13.70 -20.20 22.67
N LYS A 451 13.21 -21.15 21.88
CA LYS A 451 13.40 -22.58 22.08
C LYS A 451 14.49 -23.06 21.14
N TRP A 452 15.65 -23.32 21.73
CA TRP A 452 16.76 -23.91 20.98
C TRP A 452 16.62 -25.41 20.94
N GLU A 453 16.26 -25.96 19.77
CA GLU A 453 16.32 -27.38 19.49
C GLU A 453 17.23 -27.59 18.28
N LYS A 454 18.20 -28.51 18.39
CA LYS A 454 19.01 -28.88 17.23
C LYS A 454 18.05 -29.49 16.19
N PRO A 455 18.09 -29.07 14.93
CA PRO A 455 17.34 -29.74 13.88
C PRO A 455 17.74 -31.21 13.88
N SER A 456 16.83 -32.10 14.27
CA SER A 456 17.08 -33.54 14.10
C SER A 456 16.80 -33.87 12.65
N GLU A 457 17.71 -34.57 12.01
CA GLU A 457 17.45 -35.27 10.74
C GLU A 457 16.42 -36.36 11.03
N GLN A 458 15.14 -36.00 10.97
CA GLN A 458 14.05 -36.96 10.99
C GLN A 458 13.75 -37.38 9.57
N GLU A 459 14.66 -38.13 8.95
CA GLU A 459 14.35 -38.92 7.77
C GLU A 459 13.55 -40.17 8.21
N LYS A 460 12.23 -40.11 8.13
CA LYS A 460 11.45 -41.34 7.98
C LYS A 460 11.45 -41.67 6.50
N LYS A 461 12.21 -42.69 6.13
CA LYS A 461 12.19 -43.27 4.77
C LYS A 461 10.78 -43.78 4.49
N THR A 462 10.01 -43.00 3.75
CA THR A 462 8.75 -43.39 3.12
C THR A 462 9.01 -43.43 1.62
N GLU A 463 8.40 -44.36 0.89
CA GLU A 463 8.54 -44.51 -0.58
C GLU A 463 7.75 -43.45 -1.37
N GLY A 464 7.26 -42.38 -0.70
CA GLY A 464 6.45 -41.34 -1.28
C GLY A 464 7.22 -40.19 -1.93
N LYS A 465 6.50 -39.30 -2.61
CA LYS A 465 7.05 -38.05 -3.16
C LYS A 465 7.78 -37.26 -2.13
N LYS A 466 8.90 -36.63 -2.51
CA LYS A 466 9.79 -35.89 -1.61
C LYS A 466 9.34 -34.43 -1.45
N ILE A 467 9.14 -34.03 -0.22
CA ILE A 467 8.84 -32.65 0.16
C ILE A 467 10.04 -32.02 0.87
N TYR A 468 10.57 -30.91 0.32
CA TYR A 468 11.49 -30.05 0.99
C TYR A 468 10.71 -29.10 1.91
N PHE A 469 10.84 -29.24 3.23
CA PHE A 469 10.19 -28.37 4.18
C PHE A 469 11.04 -27.14 4.51
N PHE A 470 10.68 -26.00 3.97
CA PHE A 470 11.29 -24.71 4.25
C PHE A 470 10.61 -24.07 5.46
N GLU A 471 11.06 -24.40 6.66
CA GLU A 471 10.43 -24.06 7.94
C GLU A 471 10.34 -22.55 8.23
N GLY A 472 11.36 -21.77 7.79
CA GLY A 472 11.46 -20.34 8.10
C GLY A 472 12.03 -20.06 9.51
N CYS A 473 12.60 -18.85 9.68
CA CYS A 473 13.37 -18.50 10.87
C CYS A 473 12.53 -18.34 12.15
N LEU A 474 11.35 -17.72 12.07
CA LEU A 474 10.50 -17.50 13.25
C LEU A 474 9.90 -18.80 13.81
N ALA A 475 9.48 -19.70 12.92
CA ALA A 475 8.97 -21.00 13.34
C ALA A 475 10.07 -21.83 14.02
N SER A 476 11.24 -21.91 13.43
CA SER A 476 12.39 -22.63 14.01
C SER A 476 12.78 -22.12 15.40
N LEU A 477 12.68 -20.81 15.62
CA LEU A 477 13.15 -20.17 16.85
C LEU A 477 12.16 -20.19 17.99
N PHE A 478 10.88 -19.96 17.67
CA PHE A 478 9.87 -19.72 18.68
C PHE A 478 8.79 -20.81 18.73
N PHE A 479 8.59 -21.55 17.64
CA PHE A 479 7.49 -22.50 17.49
C PHE A 479 7.93 -23.85 16.87
N PRO A 480 8.94 -24.54 17.43
CA PRO A 480 9.45 -25.81 16.87
C PRO A 480 8.38 -26.91 16.78
N HIS A 481 7.35 -26.86 17.64
CA HIS A 481 6.22 -27.78 17.61
C HIS A 481 5.39 -27.69 16.30
N ILE A 482 5.46 -26.56 15.56
CA ILE A 482 4.83 -26.48 14.23
C ILE A 482 5.56 -27.37 13.24
N ARG A 483 6.90 -27.43 13.31
CA ARG A 483 7.70 -28.37 12.51
C ARG A 483 7.26 -29.81 12.76
N GLU A 484 7.14 -30.20 14.04
CA GLU A 484 6.70 -31.55 14.41
C GLU A 484 5.30 -31.85 13.86
N ALA A 485 4.39 -30.87 13.92
CA ALA A 485 3.04 -30.99 13.37
C ALA A 485 3.05 -31.22 11.85
N VAL A 486 3.88 -30.47 11.10
CA VAL A 486 4.02 -30.60 9.65
C VAL A 486 4.62 -31.97 9.29
N PHE A 487 5.74 -32.36 9.94
CA PHE A 487 6.36 -33.67 9.70
C PHE A 487 5.39 -34.82 9.95
N ALA A 488 4.72 -34.83 11.11
CA ALA A 488 3.76 -35.86 11.45
C ALA A 488 2.60 -35.95 10.44
N SER A 489 2.06 -34.81 10.02
CA SER A 489 0.97 -34.75 9.05
C SER A 489 1.39 -35.29 7.70
N LEU A 490 2.48 -34.77 7.14
CA LEU A 490 2.90 -35.13 5.79
C LEU A 490 3.42 -36.58 5.69
N THR A 491 4.12 -37.06 6.73
CA THR A 491 4.55 -38.47 6.80
C THR A 491 3.35 -39.41 6.86
N GLN A 492 2.31 -39.07 7.64
CA GLN A 492 1.06 -39.86 7.70
C GLN A 492 0.32 -39.85 6.36
N LEU A 493 0.44 -38.76 5.57
CA LEU A 493 -0.09 -38.66 4.21
C LEU A 493 0.79 -39.38 3.16
N GLY A 494 1.88 -40.03 3.56
CA GLY A 494 2.73 -40.84 2.68
C GLY A 494 3.86 -40.09 1.99
N TYR A 495 4.19 -38.86 2.40
CA TYR A 495 5.30 -38.10 1.82
C TYR A 495 6.61 -38.35 2.57
N GLN A 496 7.73 -38.32 1.85
CA GLN A 496 9.05 -38.20 2.42
C GLN A 496 9.33 -36.72 2.70
N VAL A 497 9.46 -36.33 3.96
CA VAL A 497 9.70 -34.95 4.35
C VAL A 497 11.15 -34.75 4.76
N VAL A 498 11.85 -33.83 4.09
CA VAL A 498 13.22 -33.45 4.41
C VAL A 498 13.28 -31.98 4.79
N SER A 499 14.07 -31.65 5.82
CA SER A 499 14.34 -30.28 6.23
C SER A 499 15.85 -30.13 6.47
N PRO A 500 16.63 -29.97 5.37
CA PRO A 500 18.08 -30.02 5.42
C PRO A 500 18.70 -28.98 6.36
N GLU A 501 19.82 -29.33 6.96
CA GLU A 501 20.56 -28.39 7.82
C GLU A 501 21.19 -27.23 7.05
N ASP A 502 21.48 -27.38 5.77
CA ASP A 502 22.13 -26.38 4.92
C ASP A 502 21.19 -25.26 4.44
N ARG A 503 19.86 -25.35 4.71
CA ARG A 503 18.93 -24.27 4.43
C ARG A 503 19.28 -23.01 5.24
N VAL A 504 19.07 -21.85 4.61
CA VAL A 504 19.32 -20.54 5.23
C VAL A 504 18.04 -19.70 5.25
N CYS A 505 18.11 -18.50 5.85
CA CYS A 505 16.99 -17.56 5.87
C CYS A 505 16.49 -17.25 4.45
N CYS A 506 15.17 -17.07 4.27
CA CYS A 506 14.58 -16.64 2.99
C CYS A 506 15.05 -15.26 2.52
N GLY A 507 15.69 -14.47 3.38
CA GLY A 507 16.19 -13.14 3.05
C GLY A 507 15.21 -11.99 3.23
N ALA A 508 13.95 -12.22 3.61
CA ALA A 508 12.99 -11.14 3.84
C ALA A 508 13.50 -10.06 4.82
N PRO A 509 14.13 -10.36 5.96
CA PRO A 509 14.74 -9.34 6.81
C PRO A 509 15.81 -8.52 6.07
N SER A 510 16.61 -9.14 5.21
CA SER A 510 17.66 -8.46 4.44
C SER A 510 17.06 -7.53 3.39
N VAL A 511 15.96 -7.93 2.72
CA VAL A 511 15.20 -7.03 1.83
C VAL A 511 14.74 -5.79 2.58
N HIS A 512 14.08 -5.96 3.73
CA HIS A 512 13.62 -4.85 4.55
C HIS A 512 14.74 -3.94 5.08
N LEU A 513 15.96 -4.46 5.16
CA LEU A 513 17.15 -3.70 5.53
C LEU A 513 17.85 -3.04 4.31
N GLY A 514 17.37 -3.27 3.09
CA GLY A 514 17.98 -2.75 1.86
C GLY A 514 19.28 -3.46 1.48
N GLN A 515 19.41 -4.78 1.79
CA GLN A 515 20.62 -5.58 1.59
C GLN A 515 20.46 -6.55 0.41
N GLU A 516 20.24 -6.01 -0.78
CA GLU A 516 19.96 -6.81 -1.99
C GLU A 516 21.06 -7.83 -2.31
N LYS A 517 22.34 -7.46 -2.13
CA LYS A 517 23.49 -8.36 -2.32
C LYS A 517 23.42 -9.58 -1.40
N ASP A 518 22.93 -9.40 -0.18
CA ASP A 518 22.79 -10.48 0.78
C ASP A 518 21.62 -11.38 0.44
N VAL A 519 20.51 -10.79 -0.04
CA VAL A 519 19.36 -11.56 -0.55
C VAL A 519 19.79 -12.47 -1.69
N LYS A 520 20.55 -11.95 -2.66
CA LYS A 520 21.09 -12.74 -3.78
C LYS A 520 21.98 -13.91 -3.31
N LYS A 521 22.81 -13.71 -2.28
CA LYS A 521 23.63 -14.79 -1.70
C LYS A 521 22.76 -15.85 -1.03
N LEU A 522 21.78 -15.43 -0.24
CA LEU A 522 20.85 -16.34 0.44
C LEU A 522 20.01 -17.14 -0.57
N ALA A 523 19.57 -16.50 -1.64
CA ALA A 523 18.84 -17.15 -2.72
C ALA A 523 19.68 -18.25 -3.40
N LYS A 524 20.96 -17.97 -3.68
CA LYS A 524 21.90 -18.96 -4.23
C LYS A 524 22.09 -20.17 -3.30
N MET A 525 22.31 -19.93 -2.02
CA MET A 525 22.50 -21.00 -1.02
C MET A 525 21.24 -21.87 -0.91
N ASN A 526 20.06 -21.28 -0.87
CA ASN A 526 18.80 -22.02 -0.84
C ASN A 526 18.58 -22.81 -2.14
N ARG A 527 18.95 -22.23 -3.30
CA ARG A 527 18.92 -22.93 -4.58
C ARG A 527 19.79 -24.18 -4.55
N GLU A 528 21.04 -24.06 -4.12
CA GLU A 528 21.97 -25.17 -4.02
C GLU A 528 21.42 -26.29 -3.11
N SER A 529 20.77 -25.93 -2.01
CA SER A 529 20.07 -26.87 -1.15
C SER A 529 18.87 -27.55 -1.82
N PHE A 530 18.09 -26.81 -2.63
CA PHE A 530 16.98 -27.40 -3.40
C PHE A 530 17.47 -28.33 -4.48
N GLU A 531 18.52 -27.97 -5.22
CA GLU A 531 19.13 -28.80 -6.27
C GLU A 531 19.70 -30.10 -5.70
N LYS A 532 20.39 -30.02 -4.55
CA LYS A 532 20.93 -31.17 -3.84
C LYS A 532 19.85 -32.17 -3.42
N GLU A 533 18.74 -31.67 -2.88
CA GLU A 533 17.65 -32.50 -2.40
C GLU A 533 16.70 -32.95 -3.53
N ASN A 534 16.65 -32.24 -4.63
CA ASN A 534 15.80 -32.47 -5.77
C ASN A 534 14.35 -32.89 -5.40
N PRO A 535 13.60 -32.05 -4.65
CA PRO A 535 12.29 -32.40 -4.16
C PRO A 535 11.21 -32.28 -5.26
N ASP A 536 10.12 -33.07 -5.09
CA ASP A 536 8.90 -32.90 -5.89
C ASP A 536 8.17 -31.62 -5.54
N PHE A 537 8.21 -31.22 -4.24
CA PHE A 537 7.55 -30.03 -3.72
C PHE A 537 8.42 -29.30 -2.68
N ILE A 538 8.28 -27.98 -2.61
CA ILE A 538 8.85 -27.13 -1.57
C ILE A 538 7.70 -26.58 -0.75
N LEU A 539 7.65 -26.88 0.53
CA LEU A 539 6.57 -26.48 1.42
C LEU A 539 7.02 -25.43 2.43
N THR A 540 6.21 -24.40 2.61
CA THR A 540 6.44 -23.34 3.61
C THR A 540 5.25 -23.26 4.57
N ILE A 541 5.51 -22.68 5.77
CA ILE A 541 4.48 -22.30 6.76
C ILE A 541 4.49 -20.81 7.05
N CYS A 542 5.12 -20.04 6.20
CA CYS A 542 5.30 -18.60 6.36
C CYS A 542 5.00 -17.90 5.04
N PRO A 543 3.90 -17.15 4.91
CA PRO A 543 3.54 -16.45 3.67
C PRO A 543 4.64 -15.51 3.16
N THR A 544 5.35 -14.83 4.07
CA THR A 544 6.49 -13.98 3.69
C THR A 544 7.63 -14.82 3.10
N GLY A 545 7.91 -15.98 3.70
CA GLY A 545 8.91 -16.90 3.16
C GLY A 545 8.49 -17.47 1.80
N ASN A 546 7.23 -17.86 1.65
CA ASN A 546 6.66 -18.33 0.39
C ASN A 546 6.78 -17.27 -0.71
N ALA A 547 6.33 -16.04 -0.44
CA ALA A 547 6.44 -14.92 -1.37
C ALA A 547 7.89 -14.59 -1.77
N MET A 548 8.83 -14.70 -0.83
CA MET A 548 10.26 -14.57 -1.15
C MET A 548 10.73 -15.63 -2.14
N LEU A 549 10.39 -16.90 -1.90
CA LEU A 549 10.81 -18.00 -2.77
C LEU A 549 10.12 -17.95 -4.13
N LYS A 550 8.83 -17.64 -4.16
CA LYS A 550 7.98 -17.72 -5.35
C LYS A 550 8.06 -16.47 -6.23
N ASN A 551 8.13 -15.27 -5.63
CA ASN A 551 8.05 -13.99 -6.35
C ASN A 551 9.39 -13.25 -6.39
N THR A 552 10.11 -13.17 -5.25
CA THR A 552 11.33 -12.35 -5.15
C THR A 552 12.55 -13.05 -5.74
N TYR A 553 12.73 -14.33 -5.46
CA TYR A 553 13.88 -15.09 -5.94
C TYR A 553 13.98 -15.16 -7.48
N PRO A 554 12.91 -15.44 -8.24
CA PRO A 554 12.96 -15.44 -9.70
C PRO A 554 13.33 -14.08 -10.31
N CYS A 555 12.98 -12.97 -9.64
CA CYS A 555 13.40 -11.62 -10.06
C CYS A 555 14.91 -11.39 -9.89
N ILE A 556 15.55 -12.05 -8.91
CA ILE A 556 16.97 -11.88 -8.58
C ILE A 556 17.83 -12.92 -9.28
N LEU A 557 17.33 -14.13 -9.44
CA LEU A 557 17.94 -15.31 -10.07
C LEU A 557 16.90 -15.96 -10.98
N PRO A 558 16.83 -15.58 -12.27
CA PRO A 558 15.80 -16.07 -13.21
C PRO A 558 15.73 -17.60 -13.35
N GLU A 559 16.83 -18.29 -13.11
CA GLU A 559 16.89 -19.75 -13.11
C GLU A 559 16.01 -20.41 -12.03
N LEU A 560 15.63 -19.67 -10.98
CA LEU A 560 14.74 -20.17 -9.92
C LEU A 560 13.26 -20.17 -10.34
N LYS A 561 12.91 -19.62 -11.49
CA LYS A 561 11.55 -19.65 -12.03
C LYS A 561 11.04 -21.07 -12.23
N THR A 562 11.93 -22.02 -12.51
CA THR A 562 11.59 -23.44 -12.68
C THR A 562 11.06 -24.11 -11.41
N TRP A 563 11.27 -23.49 -10.23
CA TRP A 563 10.79 -24.00 -8.96
C TRP A 563 9.43 -23.42 -8.53
N GLU A 564 8.94 -22.38 -9.21
CA GLU A 564 7.73 -21.63 -8.82
C GLU A 564 6.51 -22.53 -8.63
N ASP A 565 6.28 -23.46 -9.58
CA ASP A 565 5.16 -24.41 -9.56
C ASP A 565 5.28 -25.51 -8.51
N LYS A 566 6.47 -25.67 -7.92
CA LYS A 566 6.75 -26.64 -6.85
C LYS A 566 6.61 -26.05 -5.46
N ILE A 567 6.52 -24.71 -5.33
CA ILE A 567 6.46 -24.00 -4.04
C ILE A 567 5.01 -23.84 -3.61
N TYR A 568 4.71 -24.30 -2.41
CA TYR A 568 3.38 -24.23 -1.81
C TYR A 568 3.44 -23.73 -0.38
N ASP A 569 2.39 -23.02 0.05
CA ASP A 569 2.07 -22.88 1.47
C ASP A 569 1.41 -24.15 2.00
N PHE A 570 1.46 -24.37 3.33
CA PHE A 570 0.91 -25.60 3.94
C PHE A 570 -0.58 -25.77 3.65
N SER A 571 -1.39 -24.75 3.92
CA SER A 571 -2.84 -24.81 3.71
C SER A 571 -3.18 -24.95 2.21
N GLU A 572 -2.46 -24.24 1.34
CA GLU A 572 -2.55 -24.37 -0.11
C GLU A 572 -2.25 -25.81 -0.56
N PHE A 573 -1.17 -26.39 -0.06
CA PHE A 573 -0.74 -27.74 -0.43
C PHE A 573 -1.78 -28.80 -0.06
N VAL A 574 -2.23 -28.76 1.20
CA VAL A 574 -3.22 -29.71 1.72
C VAL A 574 -4.51 -29.69 0.89
N VAL A 575 -5.01 -28.48 0.59
CA VAL A 575 -6.26 -28.29 -0.17
C VAL A 575 -6.08 -28.67 -1.65
N LYS A 576 -5.05 -28.15 -2.33
CA LYS A 576 -4.84 -28.41 -3.77
C LYS A 576 -4.45 -29.85 -4.09
N LYS A 577 -3.82 -30.57 -3.15
CA LYS A 577 -3.50 -31.99 -3.31
C LYS A 577 -4.64 -32.92 -2.89
N GLY A 578 -5.79 -32.38 -2.48
CA GLY A 578 -6.99 -33.15 -2.18
C GLY A 578 -6.92 -33.94 -0.86
N TRP A 579 -6.11 -33.49 0.12
CA TRP A 579 -5.98 -34.11 1.43
C TRP A 579 -7.07 -33.66 2.44
N ILE A 580 -8.06 -32.91 1.98
CA ILE A 580 -9.23 -32.56 2.76
C ILE A 580 -10.38 -33.57 2.48
N PRO A 581 -11.16 -33.97 3.51
CA PRO A 581 -12.32 -34.84 3.33
C PRO A 581 -13.36 -34.17 2.41
N GLU A 582 -13.96 -34.95 1.50
CA GLU A 582 -15.05 -34.47 0.64
C GLU A 582 -16.33 -34.15 1.44
N LYS A 583 -16.55 -34.87 2.54
CA LYS A 583 -17.68 -34.65 3.45
C LYS A 583 -17.20 -33.86 4.67
N GLN A 584 -18.00 -32.89 5.08
CA GLN A 584 -17.75 -32.21 6.35
C GLN A 584 -17.78 -33.21 7.51
N PRO A 585 -16.94 -33.03 8.54
CA PRO A 585 -16.95 -33.90 9.69
C PRO A 585 -18.29 -33.78 10.41
N GLU A 586 -18.82 -34.91 10.89
CA GLU A 586 -20.10 -35.00 11.63
C GLU A 586 -20.09 -34.19 12.93
N LYS A 587 -18.90 -33.99 13.51
CA LYS A 587 -18.71 -33.23 14.75
C LYS A 587 -18.11 -31.86 14.47
N ILE A 588 -18.84 -30.80 14.77
CA ILE A 588 -18.35 -29.43 14.78
C ILE A 588 -17.54 -29.19 16.06
N LEU A 589 -16.29 -28.77 15.94
CA LEU A 589 -15.38 -28.48 17.06
C LEU A 589 -15.63 -27.10 17.68
N GLY A 590 -16.36 -26.23 16.99
CA GLY A 590 -16.72 -24.88 17.43
C GLY A 590 -16.20 -23.79 16.48
N ASP A 591 -16.45 -22.54 16.88
CA ASP A 591 -16.00 -21.37 16.13
C ASP A 591 -14.51 -21.13 16.35
N ILE A 592 -13.82 -20.72 15.27
CA ILE A 592 -12.42 -20.33 15.29
C ILE A 592 -12.24 -19.00 14.56
N PHE A 593 -11.62 -18.02 15.21
CA PHE A 593 -11.28 -16.78 14.54
C PHE A 593 -10.06 -16.99 13.65
N TYR A 594 -10.22 -16.80 12.32
CA TYR A 594 -9.11 -16.90 11.40
C TYR A 594 -8.57 -15.51 11.04
N HIS A 595 -7.27 -15.32 11.30
CA HIS A 595 -6.55 -14.11 10.88
C HIS A 595 -5.85 -14.33 9.55
N TYR A 596 -6.24 -13.58 8.53
CA TYR A 596 -5.55 -13.54 7.24
C TYR A 596 -4.21 -12.80 7.34
N PRO A 597 -3.06 -13.47 7.09
CA PRO A 597 -1.78 -12.80 6.95
C PRO A 597 -1.75 -11.91 5.71
N CYS A 598 -1.10 -10.73 5.80
CA CYS A 598 -1.10 -9.75 4.72
C CYS A 598 -0.49 -10.28 3.41
N HIS A 599 0.69 -10.92 3.44
CA HIS A 599 1.31 -11.49 2.24
C HIS A 599 0.51 -12.67 1.66
N TYR A 600 -0.22 -13.39 2.51
CA TYR A 600 -1.07 -14.48 2.07
C TYR A 600 -2.16 -14.00 1.11
N VAL A 601 -2.81 -12.90 1.47
CA VAL A 601 -3.91 -12.31 0.69
C VAL A 601 -3.41 -11.40 -0.41
N ASN A 602 -2.52 -10.44 -0.07
CA ASN A 602 -2.19 -9.33 -0.97
C ASN A 602 -1.09 -9.67 -1.98
N GLU A 603 -0.33 -10.76 -1.76
CA GLU A 603 0.79 -11.14 -2.61
C GLU A 603 0.63 -12.54 -3.22
N LEU A 604 0.17 -13.51 -2.43
CA LEU A 604 -0.02 -14.89 -2.89
C LEU A 604 -1.44 -15.16 -3.44
N GLY A 605 -2.40 -14.26 -3.20
CA GLY A 605 -3.78 -14.40 -3.66
C GLY A 605 -4.56 -15.53 -2.99
N LEU A 606 -4.07 -16.05 -1.86
CA LEU A 606 -4.65 -17.19 -1.16
C LEU A 606 -5.70 -16.70 -0.15
N ARG A 607 -6.95 -17.03 -0.33
CA ARG A 607 -8.06 -16.65 0.56
C ARG A 607 -8.91 -17.84 1.00
N GLU A 608 -9.20 -18.77 0.10
CA GLU A 608 -10.13 -19.86 0.36
C GLU A 608 -9.47 -21.06 1.02
N GLU A 609 -8.21 -21.32 0.74
CA GLU A 609 -7.50 -22.53 1.13
C GLU A 609 -7.51 -22.76 2.66
N PRO A 610 -7.14 -21.79 3.51
CA PRO A 610 -7.17 -21.99 4.97
C PRO A 610 -8.59 -22.17 5.50
N ILE A 611 -9.57 -21.49 4.90
CA ILE A 611 -10.97 -21.62 5.28
C ILE A 611 -11.50 -23.01 4.94
N LYS A 612 -11.20 -23.52 3.75
CA LYS A 612 -11.52 -24.89 3.32
C LYS A 612 -10.86 -25.92 4.24
N LEU A 613 -9.58 -25.72 4.56
CA LEU A 613 -8.85 -26.59 5.48
C LEU A 613 -9.51 -26.62 6.87
N LEU A 614 -9.77 -25.46 7.48
CA LEU A 614 -10.37 -25.38 8.81
C LEU A 614 -11.77 -26.01 8.87
N ARG A 615 -12.59 -25.77 7.85
CA ARG A 615 -13.92 -26.44 7.74
C ARG A 615 -13.80 -27.94 7.62
N SER A 616 -12.84 -28.43 6.85
CA SER A 616 -12.64 -29.85 6.62
C SER A 616 -12.23 -30.63 7.87
N ILE A 617 -11.66 -29.95 8.86
CA ILE A 617 -11.25 -30.52 10.14
C ILE A 617 -12.25 -30.22 11.28
N GLY A 618 -13.42 -29.66 10.95
CA GLY A 618 -14.55 -29.52 11.86
C GLY A 618 -14.67 -28.17 12.56
N TYR A 619 -13.89 -27.17 12.22
CA TYR A 619 -14.07 -25.80 12.72
C TYR A 619 -15.04 -25.00 11.86
N ASN A 620 -15.70 -24.02 12.48
CA ASN A 620 -16.44 -22.96 11.80
C ASN A 620 -15.56 -21.69 11.78
N PRO A 621 -14.84 -21.39 10.67
CA PRO A 621 -13.95 -20.24 10.64
C PRO A 621 -14.73 -18.94 10.53
N VAL A 622 -14.54 -18.07 11.51
CA VAL A 622 -15.04 -16.69 11.57
C VAL A 622 -13.90 -15.74 11.25
N ILE A 623 -14.11 -14.88 10.27
CA ILE A 623 -13.15 -13.86 9.88
C ILE A 623 -13.58 -12.48 10.41
N GLU A 624 -12.67 -11.52 10.43
CA GLU A 624 -13.04 -10.14 10.70
C GLU A 624 -13.84 -9.53 9.55
N ASP A 625 -14.70 -8.58 9.91
CA ASP A 625 -15.39 -7.79 8.90
C ASP A 625 -14.38 -6.96 8.10
N GLU A 626 -14.59 -6.88 6.79
CA GLU A 626 -13.76 -6.05 5.93
C GLU A 626 -13.83 -4.55 6.35
N PRO A 627 -12.78 -3.78 6.18
CA PRO A 627 -11.46 -4.16 5.62
C PRO A 627 -10.60 -4.96 6.60
N LEU A 628 -9.93 -6.00 6.07
CA LEU A 628 -8.97 -6.79 6.86
C LEU A 628 -7.88 -5.89 7.46
N THR A 629 -7.56 -6.10 8.74
CA THR A 629 -6.57 -5.29 9.45
C THR A 629 -5.24 -6.05 9.66
N CYS A 630 -4.12 -5.31 9.59
CA CYS A 630 -2.79 -5.86 9.83
C CYS A 630 -2.62 -6.25 11.30
N CYS A 631 -1.84 -7.32 11.58
CA CYS A 631 -1.44 -7.68 12.95
C CYS A 631 -0.38 -6.72 13.55
N GLY A 632 0.26 -5.89 12.73
CA GLY A 632 1.26 -4.92 13.16
C GLY A 632 2.68 -5.46 13.30
N PHE A 633 2.95 -6.75 13.09
CA PHE A 633 4.28 -7.33 13.29
C PHE A 633 5.27 -6.95 12.18
N SER A 634 5.06 -7.44 10.97
CA SER A 634 5.90 -7.18 9.79
C SER A 634 7.42 -7.26 10.06
N GLY A 635 7.85 -8.24 10.82
CA GLY A 635 9.25 -8.54 11.10
C GLY A 635 10.06 -7.33 11.58
N VAL A 636 11.04 -6.90 10.78
CA VAL A 636 11.94 -5.76 11.09
C VAL A 636 11.19 -4.45 11.41
N PHE A 637 10.01 -4.25 10.85
CA PHE A 637 9.18 -3.05 11.08
C PHE A 637 8.78 -2.91 12.56
N ALA A 638 8.34 -4.00 13.21
CA ALA A 638 7.94 -3.97 14.61
C ALA A 638 9.10 -3.58 15.54
N PHE A 639 10.31 -4.05 15.25
CA PHE A 639 11.50 -3.70 16.02
C PHE A 639 11.96 -2.25 15.80
N LYS A 640 11.82 -1.74 14.59
CA LYS A 640 12.17 -0.33 14.26
C LYS A 640 11.14 0.67 14.77
N ASN A 641 9.85 0.29 14.76
CA ASN A 641 8.71 1.15 15.06
C ASN A 641 7.77 0.52 16.11
N PRO A 642 8.26 0.15 17.30
CA PRO A 642 7.47 -0.63 18.26
C PRO A 642 6.17 0.06 18.69
N GLY A 643 6.17 1.38 18.90
CA GLY A 643 4.96 2.14 19.25
C GLY A 643 3.90 2.12 18.15
N LEU A 644 4.33 2.22 16.88
CA LEU A 644 3.42 2.12 15.73
C LEU A 644 2.89 0.70 15.56
N SER A 645 3.75 -0.30 15.69
CA SER A 645 3.37 -1.72 15.68
C SER A 645 2.30 -2.03 16.73
N THR A 646 2.50 -1.57 17.98
CA THR A 646 1.54 -1.72 19.07
C THR A 646 0.21 -1.01 18.78
N HIS A 647 0.26 0.18 18.18
CA HIS A 647 -0.96 0.92 17.84
C HIS A 647 -1.77 0.20 16.75
N ILE A 648 -1.10 -0.30 15.68
CA ILE A 648 -1.75 -1.10 14.62
C ILE A 648 -2.36 -2.37 15.23
N TRP A 649 -1.62 -3.05 16.13
CA TRP A 649 -2.14 -4.20 16.87
C TRP A 649 -3.40 -3.86 17.66
N GLY A 650 -3.41 -2.75 18.40
CA GLY A 650 -4.57 -2.35 19.21
C GLY A 650 -5.86 -2.18 18.41
N LYS A 651 -5.76 -1.74 17.13
CA LYS A 651 -6.92 -1.70 16.22
C LYS A 651 -7.38 -3.12 15.86
N LYS A 652 -6.45 -4.04 15.62
CA LYS A 652 -6.73 -5.45 15.35
C LYS A 652 -7.34 -6.15 16.55
N GLU A 653 -6.74 -5.96 17.72
CA GLU A 653 -7.18 -6.56 18.98
C GLU A 653 -8.63 -6.23 19.33
N LYS A 654 -9.05 -4.98 19.13
CA LYS A 654 -10.45 -4.56 19.32
C LYS A 654 -11.41 -5.36 18.45
N LYS A 655 -11.05 -5.63 17.18
CA LYS A 655 -11.86 -6.43 16.26
C LYS A 655 -11.91 -7.90 16.66
N VAL A 656 -10.79 -8.46 17.10
CA VAL A 656 -10.69 -9.84 17.59
C VAL A 656 -11.58 -10.03 18.83
N LYS A 657 -11.41 -9.17 19.83
CA LYS A 657 -12.20 -9.22 21.09
C LYS A 657 -13.70 -9.05 20.86
N LYS A 658 -14.09 -8.24 19.86
CA LYS A 658 -15.51 -8.05 19.50
C LYS A 658 -16.19 -9.35 19.05
N LYS A 659 -15.44 -10.28 18.43
CA LYS A 659 -16.00 -11.57 17.97
C LYS A 659 -16.22 -12.56 19.10
N ARG A 660 -15.63 -12.37 20.28
CA ARG A 660 -15.78 -13.23 21.48
C ARG A 660 -15.42 -14.71 21.23
N ILE A 661 -14.44 -14.95 20.36
CA ILE A 661 -13.95 -16.29 20.02
C ILE A 661 -12.55 -16.43 20.61
N GLU A 662 -12.35 -17.42 21.46
CA GLU A 662 -11.12 -17.64 22.21
C GLU A 662 -10.08 -18.46 21.42
N THR A 663 -10.52 -19.23 20.44
CA THR A 663 -9.63 -20.00 19.57
C THR A 663 -9.30 -19.21 18.31
N ILE A 664 -8.01 -19.00 18.04
CA ILE A 664 -7.52 -18.20 16.92
C ILE A 664 -6.59 -19.05 16.06
N ALA A 665 -6.70 -18.93 14.73
CA ALA A 665 -5.79 -19.55 13.79
C ALA A 665 -5.19 -18.55 12.79
N THR A 666 -3.98 -18.83 12.33
CA THR A 666 -3.30 -18.08 11.27
C THR A 666 -2.23 -18.95 10.59
N ASP A 667 -1.91 -18.66 9.34
CA ASP A 667 -0.84 -19.35 8.58
C ASP A 667 0.51 -18.64 8.62
N CYS A 668 0.71 -17.68 9.51
CA CYS A 668 1.94 -16.89 9.58
C CYS A 668 2.59 -16.93 10.96
N PRO A 669 3.82 -17.44 11.09
CA PRO A 669 4.56 -17.42 12.36
C PRO A 669 4.79 -16.02 12.93
N GLY A 670 4.89 -14.99 12.08
CA GLY A 670 4.99 -13.59 12.51
C GLY A 670 3.69 -13.07 13.12
N CYS A 671 2.55 -13.39 12.52
CA CYS A 671 1.25 -13.07 13.09
C CYS A 671 1.01 -13.86 14.37
N LEU A 672 1.33 -15.16 14.37
CA LEU A 672 1.25 -16.01 15.55
C LEU A 672 2.06 -15.42 16.73
N PHE A 673 3.29 -14.97 16.47
CA PHE A 673 4.13 -14.31 17.46
C PHE A 673 3.46 -13.06 18.05
N GLN A 674 2.87 -12.22 17.20
CA GLN A 674 2.20 -10.99 17.65
C GLN A 674 0.94 -11.29 18.49
N PHE A 675 0.13 -12.26 18.06
CA PHE A 675 -1.07 -12.67 18.79
C PHE A 675 -0.71 -13.26 20.15
N LYS A 676 0.23 -14.21 20.21
CA LYS A 676 0.70 -14.81 21.47
C LYS A 676 1.28 -13.77 22.40
N ALA A 677 2.14 -12.88 21.89
CA ALA A 677 2.76 -11.84 22.72
C ALA A 677 1.75 -10.86 23.33
N SER A 678 0.58 -10.70 22.74
CA SER A 678 -0.38 -9.69 23.18
C SER A 678 -1.62 -10.27 23.89
N LEU A 679 -2.10 -11.47 23.52
CA LEU A 679 -3.33 -12.04 24.05
C LEU A 679 -3.12 -13.07 25.15
N GLU A 680 -2.02 -13.84 25.13
CA GLU A 680 -1.79 -14.90 26.14
C GLU A 680 -1.56 -14.35 27.55
N ASN A 681 -1.28 -13.07 27.72
CA ASN A 681 -1.13 -12.43 29.03
C ASN A 681 -2.46 -12.01 29.68
N GLU A 682 -3.53 -11.89 28.90
CA GLU A 682 -4.84 -11.52 29.42
C GLU A 682 -5.59 -12.77 29.88
N MET A 683 -5.25 -13.28 31.08
CA MET A 683 -5.99 -14.33 31.84
C MET A 683 -6.13 -15.71 31.17
N GLY A 684 -5.20 -16.11 30.27
CA GLY A 684 -5.20 -17.48 29.73
C GLY A 684 -6.40 -17.88 28.86
N SER A 685 -7.21 -16.89 28.41
CA SER A 685 -8.47 -17.16 27.70
C SER A 685 -8.29 -17.41 26.19
N TYR A 686 -7.18 -16.98 25.58
CA TYR A 686 -6.99 -17.12 24.14
C TYR A 686 -5.99 -18.22 23.78
N ALA A 687 -6.43 -19.15 22.91
CA ALA A 687 -5.57 -20.20 22.35
C ALA A 687 -5.26 -19.87 20.88
N VAL A 688 -3.99 -19.63 20.57
CA VAL A 688 -3.56 -19.22 19.23
C VAL A 688 -2.71 -20.31 18.57
N TYR A 689 -3.13 -20.73 17.36
CA TYR A 689 -2.55 -21.85 16.62
C TYR A 689 -2.14 -21.46 15.21
N HIS A 690 -1.13 -22.16 14.70
CA HIS A 690 -0.92 -22.25 13.26
C HIS A 690 -1.87 -23.31 12.67
N THR A 691 -2.42 -23.09 11.47
CA THR A 691 -3.34 -24.06 10.84
C THR A 691 -2.75 -25.47 10.74
N ALA A 692 -1.46 -25.61 10.49
CA ALA A 692 -0.76 -26.89 10.47
C ALA A 692 -0.86 -27.68 11.80
N GLU A 693 -0.90 -26.98 12.94
CA GLU A 693 -1.06 -27.65 14.25
C GLU A 693 -2.44 -28.26 14.41
N LEU A 694 -3.47 -27.53 13.99
CA LEU A 694 -4.86 -27.98 14.05
C LEU A 694 -5.11 -29.16 13.11
N PHE A 695 -4.55 -29.08 11.90
CA PHE A 695 -4.60 -30.17 10.94
C PHE A 695 -3.89 -31.43 11.46
N SER A 696 -2.71 -31.29 12.05
CA SER A 696 -1.97 -32.40 12.64
C SER A 696 -2.73 -33.10 13.78
N ARG A 697 -3.41 -32.32 14.64
CA ARG A 697 -4.26 -32.89 15.71
C ARG A 697 -5.41 -33.69 15.13
N HIS A 698 -6.06 -33.19 14.08
CA HIS A 698 -7.15 -33.87 13.41
C HIS A 698 -6.71 -35.21 12.81
N ILE A 699 -5.62 -35.23 12.05
CA ILE A 699 -5.08 -36.45 11.42
C ILE A 699 -4.67 -37.49 12.48
N ARG A 700 -4.04 -37.06 13.60
CA ARG A 700 -3.63 -37.98 14.68
C ARG A 700 -4.83 -38.59 15.42
N ALA A 701 -5.93 -37.83 15.57
CA ALA A 701 -7.14 -38.29 16.23
C ALA A 701 -7.92 -39.31 15.35
N ASP A 702 -7.82 -39.17 14.03
CA ASP A 702 -8.54 -39.99 13.05
C ASP A 702 -7.65 -41.15 12.53
N LYS A 703 -7.12 -41.97 13.45
CA LYS A 703 -6.28 -43.15 13.13
C LYS A 703 -6.97 -44.20 12.25
N SER A 704 -8.31 -44.17 12.13
CA SER A 704 -9.11 -45.13 11.39
C SER A 704 -9.30 -44.77 9.91
N ARG A 705 -9.10 -43.52 9.51
CA ARG A 705 -9.24 -43.08 8.12
C ARG A 705 -7.91 -43.15 7.40
N GLN A 706 -7.75 -44.15 6.54
CA GLN A 706 -6.71 -44.11 5.52
C GLN A 706 -7.05 -42.97 4.55
N TYR A 707 -6.37 -41.81 4.70
CA TYR A 707 -6.40 -40.75 3.70
C TYR A 707 -5.72 -41.26 2.41
N LYS A 708 -6.51 -41.96 1.58
CA LYS A 708 -6.05 -42.47 0.29
C LYS A 708 -6.39 -41.45 -0.78
N ASN A 709 -5.36 -40.87 -1.35
CA ASN A 709 -5.48 -40.02 -2.52
C ASN A 709 -6.03 -40.84 -3.70
N LYS A 710 -7.25 -40.59 -4.15
CA LYS A 710 -7.87 -41.25 -5.32
C LYS A 710 -7.13 -40.99 -6.62
N LYS A 711 -6.28 -39.93 -6.70
CA LYS A 711 -5.53 -39.57 -7.93
C LYS A 711 -4.20 -40.29 -8.10
N ASP A 712 -3.63 -40.91 -7.08
CA ASP A 712 -2.37 -41.66 -7.17
C ASP A 712 -2.58 -43.16 -7.46
N ARG A 713 -3.82 -43.65 -7.62
CA ARG A 713 -4.10 -44.95 -8.22
C ARG A 713 -4.10 -44.79 -9.73
N GLY A 714 -2.94 -45.11 -10.34
CA GLY A 714 -2.68 -45.19 -11.76
C GLY A 714 -3.89 -45.23 -12.69
N SER A 715 -4.14 -44.09 -13.34
CA SER A 715 -4.58 -43.97 -14.73
C SER A 715 -4.66 -42.47 -15.02
N LEU A 716 -3.71 -41.99 -15.77
CA LEU A 716 -3.88 -40.78 -16.55
C LEU A 716 -5.13 -40.94 -17.42
N PRO A 717 -6.12 -40.06 -17.40
CA PRO A 717 -7.10 -40.03 -18.44
C PRO A 717 -6.38 -39.57 -19.71
N THR A 718 -6.26 -40.47 -20.67
CA THR A 718 -5.96 -40.15 -22.06
C THR A 718 -6.89 -39.06 -22.52
N VAL A 719 -6.31 -37.90 -22.82
CA VAL A 719 -6.98 -36.83 -23.58
C VAL A 719 -7.36 -37.44 -24.94
N ARG A 720 -8.65 -37.71 -25.12
CA ARG A 720 -9.22 -37.91 -26.48
C ARG A 720 -9.37 -36.51 -27.08
N LYS A 721 -8.88 -36.45 -28.32
CA LYS A 721 -8.89 -35.30 -29.22
C LYS A 721 -10.24 -34.62 -29.32
#